data_be4a5fa28edc36a50781aa7ac45a8543
#
_entry.id   be4a5fa28edc36a50781aa7ac45a8543
#
_cell.length_a   1.000
_cell.length_b   1.000
_cell.length_c   1.000
_cell.angle_alpha   90.00
_cell.angle_beta   90.00
_cell.angle_gamma   90.00
#
_symmetry.space_group_name_H-M   'P 1'
#
loop_
_entity.id
_entity.type
_entity.pdbx_description
1 polymer ?
#
loop_
_entity_poly.entity_id
_entity_poly.type
_entity_poly.pdbx_seq_one_letter_code
_entity_poly.pdbx_strand_id
1 'polypeptide(L)'
;MDYRPLEIEREIREFWEKNCIQEKLMELRMKNNIGVLGYVEGPPTLNGIPHVGHARGRIMKDLRYRWKTMQGYFIPFWAGWDCQGLPVELEVEKLLGVKNKRELLERVGEERFVEECKKTIMRYHKEWVEADKKLGLFIDQRKAYWTYTDEYIEREWQYLKRAWEQGLLEEGYYVVAYCPGCQTSLSSAEVGYEGSYKEVEDPSIYFKFKLAGSDNDYFLIWTTMPFTIVTDLMLAVHPDAEYAKVQVGNENWIIVRQRVEPLMQELNISEYRIVDTMPGRSLEGIKYDYPFKDLIPKQAEFDEHPLVHRVVCEDFVDVNTATGVVHLSPGNGEEDFEAARKRGAPVFAPFDDEVKFTNEAGAFSGLFARDADERVIEELRKRGLLVQVKTIKHEYPTCWRSHHRIIWLARREYFLRTDKINDKVVEAAEKVEYYFEQPKNRFISFLKEGKPWCISRERVWGAPLPIWVCEKCGYKTLIASKRELLERAIEKPQGHFELHKPWIDRIKIQCEKCGGIMYREPFVLDTWHNSGAAPYARFTDEEFERFVPVDFLTEGIDQTRGWANSLLLEHVILTGKAEAPYKAFLFQGLTQDAQGRKMSKSLGNVIEVKKLLENASADVFRFYMMRKCSPIDFMNFDLEEMRRRPYQVLSTLYHLNRFFVQNAVYDGFNPREHSLEWAMNRGLLSNPDLWVLSKLQHTIAEYTAKLESCEFNLAMVEIENFIVEVVSRLYVPMIRKELWTDDPETLNRRLAIYACLWHILKTMVLLFNPVTPFLSEFLYQKIYRKLNPDLPESVNFESWPKPDWKVRNPALEEAFEKLFTCVSAVYSARQKAKVKRRWPLRKAIIIAPESICQLLKPLNELFLEMANVKEVEYLQEPPKNIQDETVAEKWAYASEGGITVYLDIQRDEQLLGEGLMRDIARRVQALRKELGFIPTEIIGSVYIAGLNEEQLKLLKPFTSQMAELVRAREVQLYSGQPKLEAKWHRYQLDESEIQIAIL
;
A
#
# COMPACT_ATOMS: atom_id res chain seq x y z
N MET A 1 15.58 -23.87 -22.77
CA MET A 1 15.63 -22.38 -22.63
C MET A 1 15.21 -22.06 -21.23
N ASP A 2 15.96 -21.19 -20.58
CA ASP A 2 15.65 -20.78 -19.21
C ASP A 2 14.54 -19.69 -19.21
N TYR A 3 13.87 -19.54 -18.07
CA TYR A 3 12.92 -18.44 -17.87
C TYR A 3 13.67 -17.10 -17.83
N ARG A 4 13.45 -16.23 -18.82
CA ARG A 4 14.11 -14.93 -18.97
C ARG A 4 13.10 -13.80 -18.93
N PRO A 5 12.68 -13.40 -17.73
CA PRO A 5 11.54 -12.47 -17.57
C PRO A 5 11.76 -11.12 -18.28
N LEU A 6 12.96 -10.53 -18.24
CA LEU A 6 13.21 -9.22 -18.87
C LEU A 6 13.05 -9.23 -20.40
N GLU A 7 13.42 -10.34 -21.05
CA GLU A 7 13.22 -10.52 -22.49
C GLU A 7 11.73 -10.65 -22.82
N ILE A 8 11.00 -11.45 -22.01
CA ILE A 8 9.55 -11.64 -22.12
C ILE A 8 8.82 -10.30 -21.98
N GLU A 9 9.15 -9.54 -20.95
CA GLU A 9 8.50 -8.25 -20.67
C GLU A 9 8.71 -7.22 -21.78
N ARG A 10 9.92 -7.19 -22.36
CA ARG A 10 10.20 -6.32 -23.51
C ARG A 10 9.37 -6.72 -24.72
N GLU A 11 9.35 -8.01 -25.08
CA GLU A 11 8.58 -8.53 -26.21
C GLU A 11 7.09 -8.23 -26.07
N ILE A 12 6.54 -8.41 -24.86
CA ILE A 12 5.12 -8.20 -24.64
C ILE A 12 4.74 -6.72 -24.60
N ARG A 13 5.60 -5.83 -24.08
CA ARG A 13 5.36 -4.37 -24.20
C ARG A 13 5.28 -3.95 -25.65
N GLU A 14 6.21 -4.40 -26.49
CA GLU A 14 6.21 -4.13 -27.92
C GLU A 14 4.95 -4.70 -28.60
N PHE A 15 4.52 -5.90 -28.21
CA PHE A 15 3.28 -6.52 -28.70
C PHE A 15 2.05 -5.69 -28.34
N TRP A 16 1.94 -5.24 -27.08
CA TRP A 16 0.78 -4.45 -26.64
C TRP A 16 0.73 -3.08 -27.32
N GLU A 17 1.88 -2.41 -27.45
CA GLU A 17 1.95 -1.11 -28.13
C GLU A 17 1.62 -1.24 -29.63
N LYS A 18 2.24 -2.18 -30.31
CA LYS A 18 2.02 -2.41 -31.74
C LYS A 18 0.56 -2.75 -32.08
N ASN A 19 -0.11 -3.51 -31.23
CA ASN A 19 -1.48 -3.98 -31.47
C ASN A 19 -2.54 -3.16 -30.73
N CYS A 20 -2.16 -2.10 -30.03
CA CYS A 20 -3.07 -1.23 -29.27
C CYS A 20 -3.99 -2.03 -28.31
N ILE A 21 -3.41 -2.98 -27.57
CA ILE A 21 -4.19 -3.93 -26.75
C ILE A 21 -4.95 -3.22 -25.64
N GLN A 22 -4.33 -2.23 -25.00
CA GLN A 22 -4.97 -1.46 -23.93
C GLN A 22 -6.20 -0.70 -24.46
N GLU A 23 -6.06 -0.03 -25.60
CA GLU A 23 -7.11 0.74 -26.24
C GLU A 23 -8.26 -0.17 -26.68
N LYS A 24 -7.94 -1.28 -27.31
CA LYS A 24 -8.94 -2.28 -27.74
C LYS A 24 -9.71 -2.86 -26.54
N LEU A 25 -9.05 -3.12 -25.41
CA LEU A 25 -9.73 -3.60 -24.20
C LEU A 25 -10.72 -2.56 -23.68
N MET A 26 -10.31 -1.30 -23.59
CA MET A 26 -11.17 -0.20 -23.17
C MET A 26 -12.38 -0.06 -24.08
N GLU A 27 -12.19 -0.06 -25.40
CA GLU A 27 -13.26 0.04 -26.39
C GLU A 27 -14.20 -1.17 -26.36
N LEU A 28 -13.62 -2.38 -26.22
CA LEU A 28 -14.40 -3.62 -26.12
C LEU A 28 -15.36 -3.55 -24.92
N ARG A 29 -14.86 -3.15 -23.76
CA ARG A 29 -15.68 -3.07 -22.54
C ARG A 29 -16.62 -1.87 -22.54
N MET A 30 -16.26 -0.78 -23.18
CA MET A 30 -17.17 0.35 -23.37
C MET A 30 -18.39 -0.05 -24.21
N LYS A 31 -18.21 -0.87 -25.27
CA LYS A 31 -19.28 -1.33 -26.14
C LYS A 31 -20.03 -2.54 -25.56
N ASN A 32 -19.31 -3.49 -24.99
CA ASN A 32 -19.85 -4.76 -24.50
C ASN A 32 -19.46 -4.97 -23.04
N ASN A 33 -20.37 -4.66 -22.12
CA ASN A 33 -20.16 -4.85 -20.70
C ASN A 33 -21.41 -5.38 -20.00
N ILE A 34 -21.23 -6.02 -18.85
CA ILE A 34 -22.29 -6.49 -17.96
C ILE A 34 -22.67 -5.43 -16.90
N GLY A 35 -21.94 -4.32 -16.86
CA GLY A 35 -22.14 -3.21 -15.93
C GLY A 35 -20.94 -2.28 -15.94
N VAL A 36 -21.12 -1.12 -15.34
CA VAL A 36 -20.12 -0.09 -15.21
C VAL A 36 -19.67 0.01 -13.76
N LEU A 37 -18.36 -0.01 -13.53
CA LEU A 37 -17.76 0.27 -12.24
C LEU A 37 -17.05 1.63 -12.32
N GLY A 38 -17.56 2.61 -11.60
CA GLY A 38 -16.99 3.95 -11.57
C GLY A 38 -15.58 3.97 -10.98
N TYR A 39 -14.75 4.82 -11.54
CA TYR A 39 -13.36 4.99 -11.10
C TYR A 39 -12.89 6.43 -11.32
N VAL A 40 -12.14 6.94 -10.37
CA VAL A 40 -11.36 8.18 -10.47
C VAL A 40 -9.96 7.92 -9.94
N GLU A 41 -8.94 8.32 -10.68
CA GLU A 41 -7.55 8.18 -10.22
C GLU A 41 -7.27 9.11 -9.05
N GLY A 42 -6.68 8.56 -7.95
CA GLY A 42 -6.04 9.38 -6.93
C GLY A 42 -4.75 9.95 -7.52
N PRO A 43 -4.73 11.26 -7.83
CA PRO A 43 -3.71 11.80 -8.72
C PRO A 43 -2.36 11.88 -8.01
N PRO A 44 -1.31 11.22 -8.53
CA PRO A 44 0.03 11.42 -7.99
C PRO A 44 0.48 12.87 -8.20
N THR A 45 1.10 13.46 -7.19
CA THR A 45 1.66 14.80 -7.30
C THR A 45 2.94 14.78 -8.15
N LEU A 46 2.98 15.60 -9.19
CA LEU A 46 4.09 15.67 -10.13
C LEU A 46 5.28 16.52 -9.62
N ASN A 47 5.81 16.13 -8.47
CA ASN A 47 6.92 16.81 -7.78
C ASN A 47 8.11 15.89 -7.50
N GLY A 48 8.12 14.71 -8.07
CA GLY A 48 9.18 13.71 -7.88
C GLY A 48 9.00 12.46 -8.73
N ILE A 49 10.02 11.63 -8.72
CA ILE A 49 10.07 10.35 -9.47
C ILE A 49 9.34 9.27 -8.66
N PRO A 50 8.57 8.36 -9.30
CA PRO A 50 7.88 7.29 -8.61
C PRO A 50 8.84 6.28 -7.98
N HIS A 51 8.57 5.89 -6.75
CA HIS A 51 9.31 4.88 -5.98
C HIS A 51 8.45 3.65 -5.70
N VAL A 52 9.05 2.60 -5.15
CA VAL A 52 8.39 1.30 -4.89
C VAL A 52 7.13 1.43 -4.01
N GLY A 53 7.07 2.42 -3.12
CA GLY A 53 5.87 2.70 -2.33
C GLY A 53 4.67 3.12 -3.18
N HIS A 54 4.89 3.99 -4.16
CA HIS A 54 3.85 4.36 -5.13
C HIS A 54 3.41 3.17 -5.99
N ALA A 55 4.36 2.31 -6.40
CA ALA A 55 4.07 1.15 -7.22
C ALA A 55 3.10 0.17 -6.55
N ARG A 56 3.13 0.03 -5.22
CA ARG A 56 2.22 -0.86 -4.48
C ARG A 56 0.76 -0.56 -4.79
N GLY A 57 0.36 0.70 -4.61
CA GLY A 57 -1.01 1.13 -4.89
C GLY A 57 -1.38 1.04 -6.36
N ARG A 58 -0.47 1.44 -7.26
CA ARG A 58 -0.70 1.37 -8.71
C ARG A 58 -0.88 -0.07 -9.20
N ILE A 59 -0.13 -1.02 -8.64
CA ILE A 59 -0.30 -2.46 -8.94
C ILE A 59 -1.68 -2.95 -8.47
N MET A 60 -2.14 -2.56 -7.27
CA MET A 60 -3.48 -2.93 -6.77
C MET A 60 -4.60 -2.42 -7.69
N LYS A 61 -4.49 -1.17 -8.16
CA LYS A 61 -5.43 -0.56 -9.09
C LYS A 61 -5.50 -1.32 -10.42
N ASP A 62 -4.34 -1.62 -11.01
CA ASP A 62 -4.24 -2.34 -12.28
C ASP A 62 -4.69 -3.81 -12.16
N LEU A 63 -4.35 -4.48 -11.06
CA LEU A 63 -4.82 -5.83 -10.76
C LEU A 63 -6.35 -5.88 -10.74
N ARG A 64 -7.00 -4.94 -10.03
CA ARG A 64 -8.45 -4.85 -9.98
C ARG A 64 -9.04 -4.54 -11.36
N TYR A 65 -8.45 -3.59 -12.09
CA TYR A 65 -8.89 -3.24 -13.45
C TYR A 65 -8.88 -4.47 -14.37
N ARG A 66 -7.76 -5.20 -14.44
CA ARG A 66 -7.64 -6.39 -15.30
C ARG A 66 -8.62 -7.48 -14.92
N TRP A 67 -8.70 -7.79 -13.64
CA TRP A 67 -9.60 -8.80 -13.14
C TRP A 67 -11.07 -8.46 -13.41
N LYS A 68 -11.51 -7.25 -13.09
CA LYS A 68 -12.90 -6.82 -13.30
C LYS A 68 -13.26 -6.69 -14.79
N THR A 69 -12.34 -6.27 -15.64
CA THR A 69 -12.57 -6.25 -17.08
C THR A 69 -12.66 -7.66 -17.66
N MET A 70 -11.91 -8.62 -17.16
CA MET A 70 -12.08 -10.04 -17.52
C MET A 70 -13.42 -10.60 -17.03
N GLN A 71 -13.99 -10.09 -15.94
CA GLN A 71 -15.36 -10.42 -15.53
C GLN A 71 -16.43 -9.80 -16.45
N GLY A 72 -16.07 -8.87 -17.32
CA GLY A 72 -16.95 -8.23 -18.28
C GLY A 72 -17.41 -6.81 -17.92
N TYR A 73 -16.87 -6.20 -16.86
CA TYR A 73 -17.20 -4.83 -16.48
C TYR A 73 -16.45 -3.79 -17.32
N PHE A 74 -17.09 -2.63 -17.53
CA PHE A 74 -16.41 -1.44 -17.99
C PHE A 74 -15.95 -0.61 -16.79
N ILE A 75 -14.69 -0.16 -16.81
CA ILE A 75 -14.10 0.74 -15.81
C ILE A 75 -13.44 1.89 -16.55
N PRO A 76 -13.76 3.15 -16.24
CA PRO A 76 -13.08 4.32 -16.81
C PRO A 76 -11.70 4.51 -16.17
N PHE A 77 -10.78 3.56 -16.42
CA PHE A 77 -9.44 3.52 -15.81
C PHE A 77 -8.51 4.53 -16.49
N TRP A 78 -8.86 5.81 -16.31
CA TRP A 78 -8.17 6.95 -16.87
C TRP A 78 -7.23 7.57 -15.85
N ALA A 79 -6.06 8.02 -16.31
CA ALA A 79 -5.07 8.66 -15.46
C ALA A 79 -5.54 10.01 -14.92
N GLY A 80 -4.90 10.46 -13.85
CA GLY A 80 -5.09 11.78 -13.26
C GLY A 80 -3.78 12.26 -12.65
N TRP A 81 -3.54 13.57 -12.71
CA TRP A 81 -2.29 14.17 -12.28
C TRP A 81 -2.53 15.38 -11.39
N ASP A 82 -1.97 15.34 -10.18
CA ASP A 82 -1.93 16.47 -9.26
C ASP A 82 -0.75 17.38 -9.61
N CYS A 83 -1.08 18.60 -10.01
CA CYS A 83 -0.14 19.51 -10.67
C CYS A 83 0.12 20.79 -9.90
N GLN A 84 -0.58 21.03 -8.81
CA GLN A 84 -0.59 22.37 -8.17
C GLN A 84 -0.23 22.30 -6.68
N GLY A 85 -0.11 23.48 -6.11
CA GLY A 85 0.06 23.70 -4.69
C GLY A 85 1.48 23.55 -4.18
N LEU A 86 1.58 23.58 -2.87
CA LEU A 86 2.83 23.62 -2.12
C LEU A 86 3.87 22.55 -2.51
N PRO A 87 3.47 21.28 -2.81
CA PRO A 87 4.45 20.27 -3.17
C PRO A 87 5.24 20.57 -4.44
N VAL A 88 4.61 21.13 -5.46
CA VAL A 88 5.25 21.52 -6.73
C VAL A 88 6.06 22.80 -6.54
N GLU A 89 5.50 23.81 -5.86
CA GLU A 89 6.18 25.07 -5.59
C GLU A 89 7.52 24.88 -4.89
N LEU A 90 7.57 24.10 -3.80
CA LEU A 90 8.80 23.85 -3.04
C LEU A 90 9.87 23.11 -3.87
N GLU A 91 9.46 22.23 -4.76
CA GLU A 91 10.40 21.58 -5.67
C GLU A 91 10.99 22.60 -6.67
N VAL A 92 10.17 23.50 -7.18
CA VAL A 92 10.62 24.55 -8.12
C VAL A 92 11.46 25.61 -7.41
N GLU A 93 11.08 26.05 -6.20
CA GLU A 93 11.89 26.94 -5.36
C GLU A 93 13.30 26.36 -5.13
N LYS A 94 13.36 25.06 -4.82
CA LYS A 94 14.63 24.35 -4.65
C LYS A 94 15.45 24.34 -5.95
N LEU A 95 14.82 24.08 -7.09
CA LEU A 95 15.49 24.07 -8.40
C LEU A 95 16.02 25.45 -8.79
N LEU A 96 15.31 26.51 -8.43
CA LEU A 96 15.70 27.90 -8.69
C LEU A 96 16.67 28.46 -7.65
N GLY A 97 16.94 27.72 -6.57
CA GLY A 97 17.79 28.18 -5.45
C GLY A 97 17.21 29.37 -4.70
N VAL A 98 15.86 29.42 -4.59
CA VAL A 98 15.13 30.48 -3.88
C VAL A 98 14.82 30.02 -2.48
N LYS A 99 15.00 30.87 -1.49
CA LYS A 99 14.86 30.51 -0.08
C LYS A 99 13.47 30.74 0.50
N ASN A 100 12.76 31.72 -0.01
CA ASN A 100 11.43 32.09 0.46
C ASN A 100 10.61 32.82 -0.62
N LYS A 101 9.31 33.03 -0.33
CA LYS A 101 8.37 33.69 -1.24
C LYS A 101 8.79 35.11 -1.62
N ARG A 102 9.37 35.88 -0.72
CA ARG A 102 9.82 37.24 -1.01
C ARG A 102 10.94 37.24 -2.06
N GLU A 103 11.96 36.42 -1.86
CA GLU A 103 13.06 36.25 -2.83
C GLU A 103 12.54 35.75 -4.19
N LEU A 104 11.54 34.86 -4.19
CA LEU A 104 10.86 34.39 -5.38
C LEU A 104 10.27 35.56 -6.20
N LEU A 105 9.48 36.41 -5.53
CA LEU A 105 8.81 37.54 -6.18
C LEU A 105 9.80 38.58 -6.71
N GLU A 106 10.86 38.86 -5.94
CA GLU A 106 11.86 39.88 -6.29
C GLU A 106 12.82 39.42 -7.41
N ARG A 107 13.27 38.15 -7.39
CA ARG A 107 14.27 37.62 -8.33
C ARG A 107 13.70 36.93 -9.57
N VAL A 108 12.57 36.27 -9.43
CA VAL A 108 12.01 35.41 -10.47
C VAL A 108 10.77 36.05 -11.09
N GLY A 109 9.86 36.55 -10.26
CA GLY A 109 8.54 36.97 -10.66
C GLY A 109 7.53 35.87 -10.86
N GLU A 110 6.23 36.17 -10.66
CA GLU A 110 5.16 35.15 -10.64
C GLU A 110 4.98 34.43 -11.99
N GLU A 111 5.00 35.15 -13.11
CA GLU A 111 4.78 34.54 -14.43
C GLU A 111 5.85 33.47 -14.74
N ARG A 112 7.12 33.84 -14.59
CA ARG A 112 8.23 32.92 -14.83
C ARG A 112 8.17 31.72 -13.85
N PHE A 113 7.80 31.97 -12.61
CA PHE A 113 7.66 30.89 -11.63
C PHE A 113 6.57 29.89 -12.04
N VAL A 114 5.41 30.36 -12.47
CA VAL A 114 4.32 29.52 -12.97
C VAL A 114 4.75 28.70 -14.19
N GLU A 115 5.50 29.30 -15.12
CA GLU A 115 6.06 28.55 -16.24
C GLU A 115 7.05 27.47 -15.83
N GLU A 116 7.92 27.74 -14.85
CA GLU A 116 8.85 26.75 -14.33
C GLU A 116 8.11 25.61 -13.57
N CYS A 117 6.99 25.91 -12.88
CA CYS A 117 6.11 24.90 -12.33
C CYS A 117 5.56 23.99 -13.43
N LYS A 118 5.02 24.55 -14.51
CA LYS A 118 4.50 23.77 -15.66
C LYS A 118 5.59 22.90 -16.32
N LYS A 119 6.77 23.41 -16.52
CA LYS A 119 7.90 22.61 -17.04
C LYS A 119 8.28 21.46 -16.10
N THR A 120 8.27 21.71 -14.81
CA THR A 120 8.60 20.72 -13.78
C THR A 120 7.58 19.59 -13.74
N ILE A 121 6.28 19.89 -13.76
CA ILE A 121 5.25 18.84 -13.81
C ILE A 121 5.36 18.01 -15.09
N MET A 122 5.61 18.61 -16.26
CA MET A 122 5.78 17.84 -17.51
C MET A 122 7.00 16.93 -17.48
N ARG A 123 8.10 17.36 -16.85
CA ARG A 123 9.27 16.53 -16.65
C ARG A 123 8.96 15.29 -15.80
N TYR A 124 8.33 15.48 -14.65
CA TYR A 124 7.96 14.36 -13.77
C TYR A 124 6.86 13.48 -14.36
N HIS A 125 5.90 14.04 -15.06
CA HIS A 125 4.90 13.28 -15.79
C HIS A 125 5.53 12.22 -16.71
N LYS A 126 6.55 12.61 -17.47
CA LYS A 126 7.26 11.68 -18.34
C LYS A 126 7.86 10.50 -17.57
N GLU A 127 8.49 10.77 -16.41
CA GLU A 127 9.06 9.72 -15.55
C GLU A 127 7.98 8.77 -15.00
N TRP A 128 6.82 9.32 -14.61
CA TRP A 128 5.69 8.52 -14.15
C TRP A 128 5.12 7.62 -15.24
N VAL A 129 4.88 8.15 -16.43
CA VAL A 129 4.34 7.38 -17.56
C VAL A 129 5.31 6.27 -17.99
N GLU A 130 6.60 6.54 -17.99
CA GLU A 130 7.62 5.52 -18.29
C GLU A 130 7.66 4.42 -17.23
N ALA A 131 7.54 4.77 -15.95
CA ALA A 131 7.45 3.81 -14.86
C ALA A 131 6.19 2.94 -14.96
N ASP A 132 5.03 3.53 -15.25
CA ASP A 132 3.77 2.82 -15.46
C ASP A 132 3.86 1.81 -16.61
N LYS A 133 4.45 2.21 -17.73
CA LYS A 133 4.70 1.32 -18.88
C LYS A 133 5.62 0.16 -18.51
N LYS A 134 6.69 0.41 -17.76
CA LYS A 134 7.58 -0.65 -17.30
C LYS A 134 6.88 -1.62 -16.33
N LEU A 135 6.00 -1.11 -15.46
CA LEU A 135 5.15 -1.92 -14.58
C LEU A 135 4.08 -2.70 -15.32
N GLY A 136 3.80 -2.36 -16.58
CA GLY A 136 2.73 -2.98 -17.36
C GLY A 136 1.33 -2.52 -16.99
N LEU A 137 1.17 -1.31 -16.49
CA LEU A 137 -0.13 -0.75 -16.11
C LEU A 137 -0.97 -0.39 -17.35
N PHE A 138 -2.25 -0.69 -17.30
CA PHE A 138 -3.22 -0.36 -18.35
C PHE A 138 -4.03 0.91 -18.03
N ILE A 139 -3.44 1.84 -17.27
CA ILE A 139 -4.06 3.15 -17.04
C ILE A 139 -4.02 4.02 -18.30
N ASP A 140 -5.17 4.50 -18.75
CA ASP A 140 -5.28 5.24 -20.02
C ASP A 140 -4.91 6.71 -19.84
N GLN A 141 -3.85 7.14 -20.53
CA GLN A 141 -3.36 8.51 -20.51
C GLN A 141 -4.13 9.47 -21.44
N ARG A 142 -4.86 8.95 -22.43
CA ARG A 142 -5.54 9.76 -23.46
C ARG A 142 -6.64 10.66 -22.90
N LYS A 143 -7.28 10.20 -21.83
CA LYS A 143 -8.32 10.92 -21.10
C LYS A 143 -7.86 11.30 -19.68
N ALA A 144 -6.57 11.48 -19.49
CA ALA A 144 -6.04 11.92 -18.21
C ALA A 144 -6.56 13.29 -17.84
N TYR A 145 -6.90 13.49 -16.56
CA TYR A 145 -7.19 14.82 -16.07
C TYR A 145 -5.94 15.46 -15.43
N TRP A 146 -5.93 16.77 -15.43
CA TRP A 146 -4.85 17.60 -14.94
C TRP A 146 -5.42 18.69 -14.05
N THR A 147 -5.06 18.69 -12.79
CA THR A 147 -5.70 19.55 -11.78
C THR A 147 -5.41 21.05 -11.98
N TYR A 148 -4.53 21.41 -12.92
CA TYR A 148 -4.16 22.81 -13.20
C TYR A 148 -4.84 23.43 -14.42
N THR A 149 -5.65 22.68 -15.17
CA THR A 149 -6.34 23.25 -16.34
C THR A 149 -7.48 24.18 -15.92
N ASP A 150 -7.76 25.19 -16.73
CA ASP A 150 -8.86 26.12 -16.47
C ASP A 150 -10.20 25.39 -16.32
N GLU A 151 -10.46 24.39 -17.15
CA GLU A 151 -11.68 23.57 -17.11
C GLU A 151 -11.84 22.85 -15.78
N TYR A 152 -10.74 22.28 -15.27
CA TYR A 152 -10.75 21.60 -13.98
C TYR A 152 -10.98 22.60 -12.84
N ILE A 153 -10.31 23.74 -12.86
CA ILE A 153 -10.44 24.80 -11.85
C ILE A 153 -11.88 25.37 -11.82
N GLU A 154 -12.50 25.60 -12.99
CA GLU A 154 -13.90 26.07 -13.04
C GLU A 154 -14.87 25.06 -12.40
N ARG A 155 -14.64 23.77 -12.59
CA ARG A 155 -15.46 22.73 -11.97
C ARG A 155 -15.16 22.61 -10.48
N GLU A 156 -13.92 22.74 -10.04
CA GLU A 156 -13.55 22.85 -8.62
C GLU A 156 -14.27 24.00 -7.95
N TRP A 157 -14.36 25.15 -8.61
CA TRP A 157 -15.06 26.33 -8.08
C TRP A 157 -16.56 26.10 -7.83
N GLN A 158 -17.17 25.09 -8.44
CA GLN A 158 -18.59 24.77 -8.15
C GLN A 158 -18.78 24.28 -6.70
N TYR A 159 -17.80 23.59 -6.12
CA TYR A 159 -17.85 23.25 -4.70
C TYR A 159 -17.85 24.51 -3.82
N LEU A 160 -17.00 25.47 -4.11
CA LEU A 160 -16.95 26.75 -3.39
C LEU A 160 -18.22 27.55 -3.58
N LYS A 161 -18.80 27.56 -4.77
CA LYS A 161 -20.09 28.20 -5.04
C LYS A 161 -21.20 27.58 -4.20
N ARG A 162 -21.27 26.27 -4.15
CA ARG A 162 -22.22 25.53 -3.29
C ARG A 162 -21.99 25.81 -1.80
N ALA A 163 -20.75 25.82 -1.36
CA ALA A 163 -20.41 26.19 0.01
C ALA A 163 -20.81 27.63 0.33
N TRP A 164 -20.60 28.57 -0.60
CA TRP A 164 -21.00 29.97 -0.48
C TRP A 164 -22.53 30.12 -0.35
N GLU A 165 -23.27 29.46 -1.25
CA GLU A 165 -24.74 29.47 -1.25
C GLU A 165 -25.35 28.91 0.05
N GLN A 166 -24.66 27.91 0.67
CA GLN A 166 -25.07 27.27 1.92
C GLN A 166 -24.57 28.03 3.19
N GLY A 167 -23.81 29.10 3.05
CA GLY A 167 -23.18 29.79 4.17
C GLY A 167 -22.13 28.99 4.92
N LEU A 168 -21.48 28.09 4.19
CA LEU A 168 -20.38 27.25 4.70
C LEU A 168 -18.99 27.80 4.37
N LEU A 169 -18.86 28.72 3.41
CA LEU A 169 -17.61 29.39 3.08
C LEU A 169 -17.60 30.78 3.76
N GLU A 170 -16.70 30.96 4.68
CA GLU A 170 -16.56 32.20 5.42
C GLU A 170 -15.11 32.66 5.55
N GLU A 171 -14.93 33.96 5.59
CA GLU A 171 -13.68 34.57 6.05
C GLU A 171 -13.70 34.64 7.57
N GLY A 172 -12.59 34.28 8.21
CA GLY A 172 -12.45 34.36 9.65
C GLY A 172 -11.04 34.79 10.06
N TYR A 173 -10.96 35.40 11.24
CA TYR A 173 -9.69 35.63 11.91
C TYR A 173 -9.60 34.59 13.04
N TYR A 174 -8.75 33.61 12.86
CA TYR A 174 -8.62 32.48 13.79
C TYR A 174 -7.14 32.09 13.97
N VAL A 175 -6.85 31.42 15.06
CA VAL A 175 -5.54 30.78 15.23
C VAL A 175 -5.48 29.55 14.33
N VAL A 176 -4.50 29.55 13.43
CA VAL A 176 -4.23 28.46 12.50
C VAL A 176 -2.79 27.97 12.67
N ALA A 177 -2.56 26.74 12.32
CA ALA A 177 -1.19 26.23 12.20
C ALA A 177 -0.51 26.95 11.02
N TYR A 178 0.68 27.47 11.25
CA TYR A 178 1.44 28.22 10.26
C TYR A 178 2.86 27.66 10.11
N CYS A 179 3.32 27.49 8.88
CA CYS A 179 4.67 27.05 8.58
C CYS A 179 5.55 28.23 8.20
N PRO A 180 6.55 28.61 9.04
CA PRO A 180 7.45 29.74 8.74
C PRO A 180 8.35 29.49 7.53
N GLY A 181 8.68 28.23 7.24
CA GLY A 181 9.49 27.89 6.06
C GLY A 181 8.73 27.93 4.75
N CYS A 182 7.46 27.53 4.74
CA CYS A 182 6.59 27.64 3.56
C CYS A 182 5.89 28.99 3.46
N GLN A 183 5.89 29.78 4.54
CA GLN A 183 5.19 31.05 4.64
C GLN A 183 3.70 30.96 4.27
N THR A 184 3.02 29.97 4.83
CA THR A 184 1.59 29.75 4.61
C THR A 184 0.92 29.02 5.77
N SER A 185 -0.38 29.25 5.90
CA SER A 185 -1.25 28.53 6.84
C SER A 185 -1.45 27.07 6.41
N LEU A 186 -1.71 26.20 7.37
CA LEU A 186 -1.95 24.77 7.18
C LEU A 186 -3.31 24.40 7.77
N SER A 187 -3.95 23.40 7.19
CA SER A 187 -5.18 22.82 7.75
C SER A 187 -4.86 21.84 8.90
N SER A 188 -5.85 21.53 9.73
CA SER A 188 -5.73 20.54 10.81
C SER A 188 -5.35 19.14 10.28
N ALA A 189 -5.82 18.79 9.08
CA ALA A 189 -5.45 17.55 8.42
C ALA A 189 -3.96 17.47 8.09
N GLU A 190 -3.38 18.58 7.61
CA GLU A 190 -1.95 18.68 7.29
C GLU A 190 -1.04 18.62 8.53
N VAL A 191 -1.48 19.17 9.66
CA VAL A 191 -0.74 19.11 10.94
C VAL A 191 -0.61 17.68 11.46
N GLY A 192 -1.67 16.88 11.33
CA GLY A 192 -1.71 15.50 11.79
C GLY A 192 -1.25 14.48 10.74
N TYR A 193 -0.66 14.90 9.63
CA TYR A 193 -0.20 14.01 8.57
C TYR A 193 0.91 13.08 9.06
N GLU A 194 0.95 11.86 8.56
CA GLU A 194 1.87 10.83 9.04
C GLU A 194 3.35 11.23 8.86
N GLY A 195 4.12 11.18 9.97
CA GLY A 195 5.51 11.61 10.00
C GLY A 195 5.71 13.11 10.17
N SER A 196 4.65 13.87 10.45
CA SER A 196 4.74 15.31 10.77
C SER A 196 5.22 15.58 12.19
N TYR A 197 5.12 14.64 13.11
CA TYR A 197 5.62 14.81 14.47
C TYR A 197 7.09 14.43 14.58
N LYS A 198 7.86 15.24 15.30
CA LYS A 198 9.28 14.99 15.60
C LYS A 198 9.56 15.25 17.05
N GLU A 199 10.46 14.47 17.63
CA GLU A 199 11.01 14.77 18.95
C GLU A 199 11.84 16.05 18.88
N VAL A 200 11.53 16.99 19.75
CA VAL A 200 12.21 18.28 19.89
C VAL A 200 12.60 18.55 21.33
N GLU A 201 13.60 19.38 21.52
CA GLU A 201 13.99 19.90 22.83
C GLU A 201 13.52 21.34 22.97
N ASP A 202 12.76 21.61 24.02
CA ASP A 202 12.21 22.93 24.31
C ASP A 202 12.48 23.35 25.78
N PRO A 203 12.61 24.64 26.05
CA PRO A 203 12.64 25.12 27.41
C PRO A 203 11.31 24.92 28.11
N SER A 204 11.34 24.44 29.30
CA SER A 204 10.19 24.33 30.23
C SER A 204 10.46 25.27 31.40
N ILE A 205 9.61 26.30 31.53
CA ILE A 205 9.84 27.33 32.53
C ILE A 205 8.66 27.44 33.49
N TYR A 206 9.02 27.61 34.79
CA TYR A 206 8.09 28.14 35.81
C TYR A 206 8.44 29.60 36.03
N PHE A 207 7.43 30.45 35.96
CA PHE A 207 7.56 31.89 36.15
C PHE A 207 6.35 32.45 36.89
N LYS A 208 6.44 33.68 37.33
CA LYS A 208 5.38 34.27 38.17
C LYS A 208 5.00 35.67 37.71
N PHE A 209 3.68 35.96 37.80
CA PHE A 209 3.17 37.30 37.59
C PHE A 209 2.62 37.84 38.89
N LYS A 210 2.98 39.09 39.20
CA LYS A 210 2.56 39.77 40.45
C LYS A 210 1.09 40.16 40.40
N LEU A 211 0.36 39.94 41.51
CA LEU A 211 -1.02 40.51 41.63
C LEU A 211 -0.93 42.03 41.73
N ALA A 212 -1.75 42.70 40.91
CA ALA A 212 -1.82 44.17 40.98
C ALA A 212 -2.31 44.63 42.36
N GLY A 213 -1.59 45.60 42.91
CA GLY A 213 -1.88 46.12 44.24
C GLY A 213 -1.48 45.26 45.44
N SER A 214 -0.77 44.16 45.21
CA SER A 214 -0.15 43.34 46.29
C SER A 214 1.35 43.51 46.27
N ASP A 215 1.99 43.44 47.44
CA ASP A 215 3.44 43.54 47.52
C ASP A 215 4.14 42.21 47.26
N ASN A 216 3.54 41.07 47.70
CA ASN A 216 4.20 39.78 47.71
C ASN A 216 3.39 38.62 47.14
N ASP A 217 2.19 38.85 46.53
CA ASP A 217 1.37 37.82 45.97
C ASP A 217 1.61 37.66 44.45
N TYR A 218 1.77 36.41 44.00
CA TYR A 218 2.09 36.05 42.60
C TYR A 218 1.22 34.90 42.14
N PHE A 219 0.83 34.87 40.87
CA PHE A 219 0.40 33.67 40.16
C PHE A 219 1.62 32.92 39.69
N LEU A 220 1.74 31.64 39.99
CA LEU A 220 2.78 30.77 39.47
C LEU A 220 2.28 30.12 38.20
N ILE A 221 3.05 30.24 37.12
CA ILE A 221 2.64 29.86 35.76
C ILE A 221 3.70 28.96 35.15
N TRP A 222 3.32 28.10 34.22
CA TRP A 222 4.23 27.24 33.52
C TRP A 222 3.99 27.33 31.99
N THR A 223 5.08 27.27 31.21
CA THR A 223 5.00 27.20 29.74
C THR A 223 6.23 26.50 29.14
N THR A 224 6.02 25.90 27.95
CA THR A 224 7.10 25.40 27.09
C THR A 224 7.36 26.30 25.88
N MET A 225 6.62 27.38 25.79
CA MET A 225 6.72 28.38 24.71
C MET A 225 6.89 29.79 25.27
N PRO A 226 8.08 30.12 25.85
CA PRO A 226 8.32 31.40 26.50
C PRO A 226 8.00 32.61 25.63
N PHE A 227 8.21 32.54 24.30
CA PHE A 227 7.91 33.64 23.38
C PHE A 227 6.44 34.10 23.43
N THR A 228 5.50 33.21 23.80
CA THR A 228 4.09 33.57 23.91
C THR A 228 3.78 34.51 25.06
N ILE A 229 4.73 34.67 26.01
CA ILE A 229 4.63 35.66 27.08
C ILE A 229 4.65 37.10 26.51
N VAL A 230 5.32 37.33 25.37
CA VAL A 230 5.31 38.61 24.65
C VAL A 230 3.89 39.00 24.20
N THR A 231 3.08 38.03 23.91
CA THR A 231 1.70 38.17 23.40
C THR A 231 0.64 37.80 24.44
N ASP A 232 1.03 37.62 25.71
CA ASP A 232 0.11 37.37 26.82
C ASP A 232 -0.89 38.50 27.01
N LEU A 233 -2.17 38.15 27.22
CA LEU A 233 -3.21 39.13 27.48
C LEU A 233 -4.09 38.80 28.69
N MET A 234 -4.12 37.55 29.15
CA MET A 234 -4.97 37.09 30.27
C MET A 234 -4.32 35.90 30.97
N LEU A 235 -4.76 35.61 32.19
CA LEU A 235 -4.52 34.34 32.87
C LEU A 235 -5.84 33.57 33.00
N ALA A 236 -5.78 32.23 32.88
CA ALA A 236 -6.93 31.37 33.10
C ALA A 236 -6.75 30.50 34.33
N VAL A 237 -7.85 30.28 35.03
CA VAL A 237 -8.00 29.35 36.16
C VAL A 237 -9.25 28.52 35.97
N HIS A 238 -9.29 27.31 36.54
CA HIS A 238 -10.46 26.47 36.49
C HIS A 238 -11.52 26.96 37.53
N PRO A 239 -12.77 27.25 37.13
CA PRO A 239 -13.77 27.86 37.99
C PRO A 239 -14.08 27.05 39.26
N ASP A 240 -14.13 25.72 39.14
CA ASP A 240 -14.59 24.81 40.20
C ASP A 240 -13.42 24.16 40.97
N ALA A 241 -12.19 24.50 40.64
CA ALA A 241 -11.02 24.02 41.39
C ALA A 241 -10.70 24.89 42.61
N GLU A 242 -10.13 24.27 43.64
CA GLU A 242 -9.61 24.98 44.81
C GLU A 242 -8.16 25.43 44.55
N TYR A 243 -7.86 26.70 44.77
CA TYR A 243 -6.53 27.26 44.67
C TYR A 243 -5.98 27.56 46.05
N ALA A 244 -4.71 27.35 46.24
CA ALA A 244 -4.02 27.64 47.49
C ALA A 244 -3.06 28.82 47.31
N LYS A 245 -3.04 29.71 48.27
CA LYS A 245 -2.03 30.71 48.47
C LYS A 245 -0.93 30.06 49.30
N VAL A 246 0.25 29.86 48.71
CA VAL A 246 1.37 29.15 49.30
C VAL A 246 2.51 30.11 49.59
N GLN A 247 2.89 30.29 50.85
CA GLN A 247 4.02 31.07 51.25
C GLN A 247 5.33 30.30 50.96
N VAL A 248 6.20 30.90 50.16
CA VAL A 248 7.55 30.43 49.81
C VAL A 248 8.53 31.56 50.07
N GLY A 249 9.32 31.46 51.14
CA GLY A 249 10.13 32.58 51.58
C GLY A 249 9.31 33.81 51.94
N ASN A 250 9.57 34.93 51.31
CA ASN A 250 8.87 36.19 51.49
C ASN A 250 7.73 36.42 50.49
N GLU A 251 7.41 35.47 49.64
CA GLU A 251 6.38 35.57 48.58
C GLU A 251 5.25 34.59 48.84
N ASN A 252 4.06 34.88 48.30
CA ASN A 252 2.94 33.97 48.28
C ASN A 252 2.64 33.62 46.82
N TRP A 253 2.53 32.34 46.50
CA TRP A 253 2.22 31.85 45.19
C TRP A 253 0.81 31.26 45.13
N ILE A 254 0.02 31.63 44.14
CA ILE A 254 -1.29 31.06 43.88
C ILE A 254 -1.12 29.89 42.91
N ILE A 255 -1.53 28.70 43.37
CA ILE A 255 -1.38 27.42 42.72
C ILE A 255 -2.64 26.60 42.97
N VAL A 256 -3.07 25.76 42.01
CA VAL A 256 -4.18 24.82 42.25
C VAL A 256 -3.82 23.88 43.45
N ARG A 257 -4.72 23.74 44.36
CA ARG A 257 -4.49 23.10 45.68
C ARG A 257 -3.86 21.72 45.59
N GLN A 258 -4.35 20.89 44.71
CA GLN A 258 -3.89 19.51 44.52
C GLN A 258 -2.47 19.37 43.95
N ARG A 259 -1.97 20.42 43.33
CA ARG A 259 -0.60 20.44 42.74
C ARG A 259 0.46 20.99 43.69
N VAL A 260 0.06 21.56 44.81
CA VAL A 260 1.02 22.24 45.72
C VAL A 260 2.14 21.31 46.13
N GLU A 261 1.84 20.18 46.77
CA GLU A 261 2.86 19.24 47.22
C GLU A 261 3.74 18.64 46.12
N PRO A 262 3.17 18.06 45.05
CA PRO A 262 3.96 17.56 43.94
C PRO A 262 4.86 18.64 43.31
N LEU A 263 4.34 19.85 43.15
CA LEU A 263 5.08 20.96 42.54
C LEU A 263 6.23 21.47 43.43
N MET A 264 6.03 21.56 44.73
CA MET A 264 7.11 21.93 45.67
C MET A 264 8.25 20.91 45.63
N GLN A 265 7.92 19.62 45.55
CA GLN A 265 8.92 18.55 45.32
C GLN A 265 9.65 18.73 43.99
N GLU A 266 8.92 18.99 42.92
CA GLU A 266 9.46 19.20 41.58
C GLU A 266 10.41 20.41 41.50
N LEU A 267 10.07 21.47 42.24
CA LEU A 267 10.87 22.70 42.33
C LEU A 267 12.00 22.60 43.37
N ASN A 268 12.12 21.48 44.12
CA ASN A 268 13.06 21.27 45.23
C ASN A 268 12.88 22.29 46.37
N ILE A 269 11.66 22.66 46.69
CA ILE A 269 11.31 23.58 47.76
C ILE A 269 10.79 22.76 48.94
N SER A 270 11.56 22.75 50.04
CA SER A 270 11.22 22.01 51.26
C SER A 270 10.45 22.84 52.29
N GLU A 271 10.66 24.17 52.31
CA GLU A 271 10.04 25.09 53.25
C GLU A 271 8.94 25.89 52.57
N TYR A 272 7.68 25.52 52.82
CA TYR A 272 6.50 26.24 52.31
C TYR A 272 5.33 26.06 53.29
N ARG A 273 4.35 26.94 53.21
CA ARG A 273 3.13 26.89 54.02
C ARG A 273 1.94 27.39 53.23
N ILE A 274 0.85 26.64 53.25
CA ILE A 274 -0.45 27.10 52.71
C ILE A 274 -0.99 28.09 53.74
N VAL A 275 -1.20 29.31 53.29
CA VAL A 275 -1.70 30.39 54.14
C VAL A 275 -3.15 30.69 53.93
N ASP A 276 -3.72 30.37 52.75
CA ASP A 276 -5.11 30.54 52.40
C ASP A 276 -5.53 29.59 51.27
N THR A 277 -6.84 29.32 51.16
CA THR A 277 -7.43 28.60 50.06
C THR A 277 -8.67 29.33 49.52
N MET A 278 -8.88 29.25 48.22
CA MET A 278 -9.96 29.94 47.56
C MET A 278 -10.46 29.19 46.32
N PRO A 279 -11.78 29.27 46.00
CA PRO A 279 -12.31 28.70 44.77
C PRO A 279 -11.82 29.51 43.58
N GLY A 280 -11.58 28.84 42.42
CA GLY A 280 -11.12 29.49 41.18
C GLY A 280 -12.00 30.64 40.76
N ARG A 281 -13.34 30.55 40.92
CA ARG A 281 -14.29 31.60 40.64
C ARG A 281 -14.02 32.92 41.38
N SER A 282 -13.43 32.88 42.55
CA SER A 282 -13.09 34.09 43.32
C SER A 282 -11.86 34.83 42.76
N LEU A 283 -11.10 34.19 41.87
CA LEU A 283 -9.95 34.77 41.24
C LEU A 283 -10.33 35.53 39.97
N GLU A 284 -11.55 35.37 39.45
CA GLU A 284 -12.02 36.02 38.23
C GLU A 284 -11.99 37.54 38.35
N GLY A 285 -11.44 38.20 37.31
CA GLY A 285 -11.33 39.66 37.22
C GLY A 285 -10.17 40.24 38.01
N ILE A 286 -9.44 39.47 38.80
CA ILE A 286 -8.23 39.98 39.50
C ILE A 286 -7.20 40.40 38.45
N LYS A 287 -6.68 41.64 38.59
CA LYS A 287 -5.63 42.18 37.72
C LYS A 287 -4.26 41.70 38.17
N TYR A 288 -3.39 41.42 37.22
CA TYR A 288 -1.97 41.15 37.47
C TYR A 288 -1.08 42.20 36.76
N ASP A 289 0.16 42.34 37.24
CA ASP A 289 1.13 43.24 36.66
C ASP A 289 1.88 42.51 35.54
N TYR A 290 1.53 42.76 34.27
CA TYR A 290 2.30 42.21 33.16
C TYR A 290 3.74 42.81 33.13
N PRO A 291 4.78 41.97 33.07
CA PRO A 291 6.14 42.45 33.41
C PRO A 291 6.84 43.22 32.29
N PHE A 292 6.43 43.13 31.02
CA PHE A 292 7.17 43.71 29.90
C PHE A 292 6.49 44.97 29.31
N LYS A 293 5.66 45.65 30.05
CA LYS A 293 5.03 46.90 29.59
C LYS A 293 6.04 47.98 29.16
N ASP A 294 7.19 48.03 29.81
CA ASP A 294 8.30 48.95 29.49
C ASP A 294 9.04 48.53 28.19
N LEU A 295 8.99 47.29 27.82
CA LEU A 295 9.63 46.75 26.61
C LEU A 295 8.71 46.71 25.40
N ILE A 296 7.41 46.58 25.64
CA ILE A 296 6.39 46.42 24.60
C ILE A 296 5.32 47.53 24.76
N PRO A 297 5.46 48.66 24.10
CA PRO A 297 4.52 49.77 24.22
C PRO A 297 3.05 49.40 23.94
N LYS A 298 2.80 48.45 23.04
CA LYS A 298 1.46 47.96 22.76
C LYS A 298 0.83 47.20 23.94
N GLN A 299 1.60 46.52 24.74
CA GLN A 299 1.11 45.89 25.98
C GLN A 299 0.76 46.91 27.06
N ALA A 300 1.49 48.01 27.11
CA ALA A 300 1.15 49.13 27.99
C ALA A 300 -0.18 49.78 27.58
N GLU A 301 -0.43 49.94 26.30
CA GLU A 301 -1.73 50.39 25.76
C GLU A 301 -2.86 49.41 26.10
N PHE A 302 -2.65 48.12 25.93
CA PHE A 302 -3.62 47.08 26.27
C PHE A 302 -3.92 46.99 27.76
N ASP A 303 -3.03 47.39 28.65
CA ASP A 303 -3.21 47.37 30.12
C ASP A 303 -4.38 48.29 30.58
N GLU A 304 -4.77 49.24 29.76
CA GLU A 304 -5.96 50.11 29.98
C GLU A 304 -7.28 49.42 29.61
N HIS A 305 -7.24 48.31 28.85
CA HIS A 305 -8.42 47.60 28.41
C HIS A 305 -9.04 46.82 29.60
N PRO A 306 -10.37 46.84 29.82
CA PRO A 306 -11.03 46.29 30.99
C PRO A 306 -10.89 44.76 31.16
N LEU A 307 -10.54 44.04 30.09
CA LEU A 307 -10.42 42.59 30.06
C LEU A 307 -8.96 42.08 29.98
N VAL A 308 -8.00 42.95 29.73
CA VAL A 308 -6.58 42.56 29.55
C VAL A 308 -5.85 42.57 30.88
N HIS A 309 -4.84 41.72 31.01
CA HIS A 309 -4.03 41.49 32.20
C HIS A 309 -4.91 41.16 33.42
N ARG A 310 -5.96 40.37 33.19
CA ARG A 310 -6.85 39.85 34.24
C ARG A 310 -7.01 38.35 34.18
N VAL A 311 -7.39 37.78 35.31
CA VAL A 311 -7.74 36.38 35.43
C VAL A 311 -9.13 36.12 34.88
N VAL A 312 -9.31 35.07 34.12
CA VAL A 312 -10.59 34.58 33.62
C VAL A 312 -10.80 33.12 34.03
N CYS A 313 -12.06 32.70 34.11
CA CYS A 313 -12.40 31.31 34.41
C CYS A 313 -12.65 30.55 33.13
N GLU A 314 -11.94 29.40 32.94
CA GLU A 314 -12.09 28.51 31.80
C GLU A 314 -12.00 27.04 32.19
N ASP A 315 -12.92 26.21 31.66
CA ASP A 315 -13.01 24.79 31.98
C ASP A 315 -11.88 23.93 31.38
N PHE A 316 -11.19 24.43 30.37
CA PHE A 316 -10.07 23.74 29.74
C PHE A 316 -8.79 23.73 30.58
N VAL A 317 -8.70 24.50 31.66
CA VAL A 317 -7.52 24.54 32.51
C VAL A 317 -7.32 23.19 33.20
N ASP A 318 -6.24 22.50 32.89
CA ASP A 318 -5.91 21.24 33.54
C ASP A 318 -5.38 21.45 34.97
N VAL A 319 -6.13 20.95 35.95
CA VAL A 319 -5.83 21.05 37.37
C VAL A 319 -4.87 19.95 37.83
N ASN A 320 -4.57 18.95 37.03
CA ASN A 320 -3.71 17.82 37.36
C ASN A 320 -2.25 18.00 36.92
N THR A 321 -1.98 18.98 36.07
CA THR A 321 -0.64 19.26 35.55
C THR A 321 -0.18 20.67 35.89
N ALA A 322 1.12 20.89 35.85
CA ALA A 322 1.77 22.20 36.07
C ALA A 322 1.26 22.92 37.34
N THR A 323 0.74 24.13 37.19
CA THR A 323 0.36 25.01 38.32
C THR A 323 -1.16 25.19 38.45
N GLY A 324 -1.95 24.78 37.47
CA GLY A 324 -3.37 25.07 37.38
C GLY A 324 -3.70 26.55 37.04
N VAL A 325 -2.67 27.34 36.72
CA VAL A 325 -2.78 28.71 36.18
C VAL A 325 -2.12 28.73 34.81
N VAL A 326 -2.89 29.12 33.81
CA VAL A 326 -2.43 29.16 32.42
C VAL A 326 -2.39 30.60 31.92
N HIS A 327 -1.29 31.01 31.32
CA HIS A 327 -1.26 32.30 30.62
C HIS A 327 -1.91 32.15 29.25
N LEU A 328 -2.71 33.11 28.84
CA LEU A 328 -3.42 33.10 27.58
C LEU A 328 -2.81 34.08 26.60
N SER A 329 -2.41 33.57 25.46
CA SER A 329 -1.94 34.33 24.32
C SER A 329 -2.93 34.14 23.13
N PRO A 330 -3.98 34.93 23.03
CA PRO A 330 -5.02 34.80 21.99
C PRO A 330 -4.49 34.84 20.55
N GLY A 331 -3.30 35.36 20.35
CA GLY A 331 -2.61 35.37 19.07
C GLY A 331 -1.95 34.02 18.68
N ASN A 332 -1.81 33.09 19.66
CA ASN A 332 -0.97 31.88 19.51
C ASN A 332 -1.62 30.58 19.98
N GLY A 333 -2.74 30.62 20.70
CA GLY A 333 -3.45 29.43 21.21
C GLY A 333 -4.91 29.42 20.71
N GLU A 334 -5.38 28.26 20.21
CA GLU A 334 -6.78 28.12 19.77
C GLU A 334 -7.78 28.35 20.91
N GLU A 335 -7.53 27.73 22.07
CA GLU A 335 -8.36 27.85 23.27
C GLU A 335 -8.28 29.26 23.86
N ASP A 336 -7.09 29.86 23.86
CA ASP A 336 -6.84 31.23 24.30
C ASP A 336 -7.60 32.26 23.42
N PHE A 337 -7.59 32.04 22.10
CA PHE A 337 -8.32 32.83 21.15
C PHE A 337 -9.84 32.77 21.39
N GLU A 338 -10.39 31.57 21.58
CA GLU A 338 -11.81 31.41 21.88
C GLU A 338 -12.22 32.06 23.22
N ALA A 339 -11.36 31.94 24.24
CA ALA A 339 -11.57 32.58 25.54
C ALA A 339 -11.60 34.11 25.39
N ALA A 340 -10.73 34.69 24.56
CA ALA A 340 -10.73 36.14 24.25
C ALA A 340 -11.96 36.54 23.44
N ARG A 341 -12.28 35.79 22.40
CA ARG A 341 -13.40 36.07 21.49
C ARG A 341 -14.76 36.07 22.20
N LYS A 342 -15.00 35.08 23.06
CA LYS A 342 -16.23 35.01 23.87
C LYS A 342 -16.48 36.25 24.75
N ARG A 343 -15.40 36.90 25.15
CA ARG A 343 -15.43 38.08 26.03
C ARG A 343 -15.34 39.43 25.30
N GLY A 344 -15.00 39.38 24.00
CA GLY A 344 -14.69 40.60 23.23
C GLY A 344 -13.34 41.24 23.61
N ALA A 345 -12.42 40.41 24.11
CA ALA A 345 -11.05 40.85 24.38
C ALA A 345 -10.23 40.96 23.07
N PRO A 346 -9.18 41.81 23.03
CA PRO A 346 -8.32 41.93 21.86
C PRO A 346 -7.51 40.68 21.59
N VAL A 347 -6.99 40.60 20.36
CA VAL A 347 -6.03 39.58 19.94
C VAL A 347 -4.75 40.28 19.52
N PHE A 348 -3.63 39.83 20.04
CA PHE A 348 -2.31 40.38 19.74
C PHE A 348 -1.43 39.32 19.10
N ALA A 349 -1.16 39.49 17.81
CA ALA A 349 -0.35 38.56 16.98
C ALA A 349 0.65 39.35 16.12
N PRO A 350 1.65 39.98 16.73
CA PRO A 350 2.57 40.88 16.05
C PRO A 350 3.67 40.12 15.30
N PHE A 351 3.29 39.32 14.30
CA PHE A 351 4.20 38.53 13.49
C PHE A 351 4.10 38.86 12.01
N ASP A 352 5.25 38.84 11.32
CA ASP A 352 5.31 38.86 9.87
C ASP A 352 5.18 37.44 9.24
N ASP A 353 5.30 37.31 7.93
CA ASP A 353 5.19 36.02 7.22
C ASP A 353 6.35 35.06 7.50
N GLU A 354 7.47 35.54 8.02
CA GLU A 354 8.60 34.71 8.50
C GLU A 354 8.46 34.33 9.98
N VAL A 355 7.35 34.69 10.60
CA VAL A 355 7.08 34.51 12.05
C VAL A 355 8.12 35.24 12.91
N LYS A 356 8.57 36.38 12.43
CA LYS A 356 9.36 37.34 13.21
C LYS A 356 8.45 38.38 13.84
N PHE A 357 8.78 38.78 15.04
CA PHE A 357 8.07 39.84 15.72
C PHE A 357 8.14 41.14 14.93
N THR A 358 7.00 41.80 14.72
CA THR A 358 6.91 43.13 14.11
C THR A 358 7.28 44.23 15.13
N ASN A 359 7.31 45.46 14.67
CA ASN A 359 7.61 46.63 15.53
C ASN A 359 6.64 46.79 16.71
N GLU A 360 5.42 46.24 16.63
CA GLU A 360 4.45 46.24 17.72
C GLU A 360 4.91 45.46 18.96
N ALA A 361 5.79 44.50 18.78
CA ALA A 361 6.42 43.74 19.87
C ALA A 361 7.59 44.49 20.56
N GLY A 362 7.85 45.72 20.21
CA GLY A 362 8.81 46.60 20.84
C GLY A 362 10.23 46.02 20.83
N ALA A 363 10.81 45.80 21.99
CA ALA A 363 12.17 45.30 22.15
C ALA A 363 12.42 43.91 21.57
N PHE A 364 11.39 43.12 21.27
CA PHE A 364 11.46 41.79 20.63
C PHE A 364 11.38 41.86 19.11
N SER A 365 11.16 43.01 18.51
CA SER A 365 11.05 43.19 17.05
C SER A 365 12.21 42.60 16.29
N GLY A 366 11.92 41.92 15.18
CA GLY A 366 12.87 41.30 14.28
C GLY A 366 13.37 39.91 14.71
N LEU A 367 13.09 39.48 15.93
CA LEU A 367 13.42 38.12 16.38
C LEU A 367 12.40 37.11 15.83
N PHE A 368 12.87 35.96 15.38
CA PHE A 368 12.00 34.82 15.12
C PHE A 368 11.34 34.37 16.44
N ALA A 369 10.09 33.92 16.38
CA ALA A 369 9.32 33.63 17.61
C ALA A 369 10.06 32.73 18.59
N ARG A 370 10.61 31.61 18.15
CA ARG A 370 11.33 30.68 19.06
C ARG A 370 12.72 31.17 19.47
N ASP A 371 13.35 32.07 18.71
CA ASP A 371 14.62 32.72 19.10
C ASP A 371 14.40 33.73 20.21
N ALA A 372 13.20 34.24 20.38
CA ALA A 372 12.83 35.11 21.48
C ALA A 372 12.73 34.39 22.84
N ASP A 373 12.65 33.04 22.87
CA ASP A 373 12.55 32.27 24.11
C ASP A 373 13.67 32.59 25.09
N GLU A 374 14.92 32.59 24.64
CA GLU A 374 16.08 32.92 25.50
C GLU A 374 15.98 34.33 26.06
N ARG A 375 15.61 35.29 25.25
CA ARG A 375 15.49 36.69 25.66
C ARG A 375 14.37 36.89 26.69
N VAL A 376 13.24 36.22 26.50
CA VAL A 376 12.12 36.24 27.45
C VAL A 376 12.57 35.64 28.79
N ILE A 377 13.24 34.51 28.76
CA ILE A 377 13.81 33.84 29.98
C ILE A 377 14.78 34.78 30.69
N GLU A 378 15.67 35.45 29.96
CA GLU A 378 16.63 36.40 30.52
C GLU A 378 15.93 37.59 31.17
N GLU A 379 14.94 38.19 30.51
CA GLU A 379 14.18 39.31 31.07
C GLU A 379 13.37 38.94 32.31
N LEU A 380 12.76 37.72 32.33
CA LEU A 380 12.10 37.20 33.55
C LEU A 380 13.11 37.01 34.70
N ARG A 381 14.32 36.53 34.40
CA ARG A 381 15.40 36.35 35.38
C ARG A 381 15.86 37.69 35.96
N LYS A 382 16.13 38.69 35.13
CA LYS A 382 16.53 40.05 35.54
C LYS A 382 15.51 40.71 36.47
N ARG A 383 14.21 40.39 36.27
CA ARG A 383 13.11 40.96 37.06
C ARG A 383 12.76 40.11 38.30
N GLY A 384 13.49 38.99 38.53
CA GLY A 384 13.21 38.10 39.65
C GLY A 384 11.91 37.33 39.53
N LEU A 385 11.37 37.17 38.28
CA LEU A 385 10.11 36.52 38.01
C LEU A 385 10.27 35.06 37.50
N LEU A 386 11.48 34.63 37.19
CA LEU A 386 11.77 33.27 36.77
C LEU A 386 12.00 32.38 38.01
N VAL A 387 11.31 31.27 38.10
CA VAL A 387 11.43 30.31 39.22
C VAL A 387 12.32 29.14 38.83
N GLN A 388 12.10 28.52 37.71
CA GLN A 388 12.91 27.39 37.25
C GLN A 388 12.94 27.33 35.71
N VAL A 389 14.05 26.82 35.17
CA VAL A 389 14.19 26.47 33.74
C VAL A 389 14.72 25.04 33.66
N LYS A 390 14.06 24.22 32.85
CA LYS A 390 14.49 22.88 32.47
C LYS A 390 14.38 22.73 30.94
N THR A 391 15.09 21.76 30.37
CA THR A 391 14.88 21.34 28.99
C THR A 391 14.03 20.08 28.99
N ILE A 392 13.00 20.02 28.17
CA ILE A 392 12.14 18.84 28.00
C ILE A 392 12.25 18.32 26.57
N LYS A 393 12.15 17.00 26.42
CA LYS A 393 12.00 16.34 25.14
C LYS A 393 10.55 15.95 24.96
N HIS A 394 9.98 16.30 23.84
CA HIS A 394 8.59 15.96 23.53
C HIS A 394 8.34 15.92 22.03
N GLU A 395 7.27 15.22 21.63
CA GLU A 395 6.80 15.20 20.26
C GLU A 395 6.16 16.56 19.90
N TYR A 396 6.57 17.14 18.79
CA TYR A 396 6.07 18.43 18.32
C TYR A 396 5.71 18.37 16.84
N PRO A 397 4.58 18.98 16.42
CA PRO A 397 4.18 18.97 15.02
C PRO A 397 5.09 19.83 14.15
N THR A 398 5.44 19.27 13.00
CA THR A 398 6.22 19.95 11.96
C THR A 398 5.40 19.98 10.67
N CYS A 399 5.74 20.89 9.77
CA CYS A 399 5.10 20.93 8.46
C CYS A 399 5.29 19.61 7.72
N TRP A 400 4.20 19.00 7.27
CA TRP A 400 4.21 17.73 6.55
C TRP A 400 5.11 17.76 5.30
N ARG A 401 5.39 18.97 4.78
CA ARG A 401 6.14 19.17 3.54
C ARG A 401 7.57 19.66 3.72
N SER A 402 7.76 20.78 4.43
CA SER A 402 9.08 21.41 4.63
C SER A 402 9.78 20.98 5.91
N HIS A 403 9.04 20.29 6.80
CA HIS A 403 9.52 19.82 8.10
C HIS A 403 9.99 20.91 9.09
N HIS A 404 9.62 22.17 8.84
CA HIS A 404 9.81 23.22 9.82
C HIS A 404 8.81 23.06 10.97
N ARG A 405 9.17 23.50 12.16
CA ARG A 405 8.26 23.57 13.29
C ARG A 405 7.09 24.46 12.98
N ILE A 406 5.89 24.01 13.30
CA ILE A 406 4.65 24.76 13.15
C ILE A 406 4.56 25.78 14.29
N ILE A 407 4.11 26.98 13.98
CA ILE A 407 3.76 27.99 14.96
C ILE A 407 2.26 28.30 14.79
N TRP A 408 1.50 28.30 15.87
CA TRP A 408 0.09 28.70 15.82
C TRP A 408 0.00 30.20 15.84
N LEU A 409 -0.69 30.77 14.86
CA LEU A 409 -0.86 32.21 14.68
C LEU A 409 -2.30 32.58 14.35
N ALA A 410 -2.82 33.65 14.94
CA ALA A 410 -4.07 34.23 14.54
C ALA A 410 -3.89 34.96 13.19
N ARG A 411 -4.58 34.51 12.16
CA ARG A 411 -4.52 35.02 10.79
C ARG A 411 -5.91 35.16 10.18
N ARG A 412 -6.03 36.02 9.19
CA ARG A 412 -7.21 36.15 8.36
C ARG A 412 -7.15 35.13 7.23
N GLU A 413 -8.07 34.19 7.27
CA GLU A 413 -8.13 33.07 6.33
C GLU A 413 -9.55 32.78 5.87
N TYR A 414 -9.70 31.95 4.84
CA TYR A 414 -10.98 31.43 4.40
C TYR A 414 -11.15 29.99 4.83
N PHE A 415 -12.35 29.70 5.37
CA PHE A 415 -12.70 28.39 5.94
C PHE A 415 -13.94 27.82 5.28
N LEU A 416 -13.88 26.53 5.00
CA LEU A 416 -15.08 25.72 4.83
C LEU A 416 -15.54 25.25 6.22
N ARG A 417 -16.75 25.60 6.61
CA ARG A 417 -17.35 25.29 7.92
C ARG A 417 -17.87 23.85 7.92
N THR A 418 -16.95 22.91 7.74
CA THR A 418 -17.19 21.46 7.76
C THR A 418 -17.72 20.99 9.11
N ASP A 419 -17.41 21.70 10.18
CA ASP A 419 -17.97 21.51 11.51
C ASP A 419 -19.52 21.59 11.55
N LYS A 420 -20.13 22.45 10.74
CA LYS A 420 -21.60 22.59 10.65
C LYS A 420 -22.30 21.43 9.95
N ILE A 421 -21.58 20.62 9.19
CA ILE A 421 -22.10 19.47 8.43
C ILE A 421 -21.49 18.14 8.88
N ASN A 422 -20.76 18.15 9.99
CA ASN A 422 -19.95 17.00 10.42
C ASN A 422 -20.77 15.74 10.63
N ASP A 423 -22.00 15.82 11.16
CA ASP A 423 -22.87 14.66 11.33
C ASP A 423 -23.16 13.97 9.99
N LYS A 424 -23.40 14.74 8.93
CA LYS A 424 -23.61 14.19 7.56
C LYS A 424 -22.34 13.55 7.01
N VAL A 425 -21.18 14.15 7.30
CA VAL A 425 -19.88 13.65 6.86
C VAL A 425 -19.58 12.29 7.50
N VAL A 426 -19.74 12.18 8.81
CA VAL A 426 -19.55 10.93 9.56
C VAL A 426 -20.54 9.87 9.08
N GLU A 427 -21.84 10.20 8.95
CA GLU A 427 -22.86 9.28 8.42
C GLU A 427 -22.52 8.79 7.00
N ALA A 428 -22.03 9.65 6.13
CA ALA A 428 -21.60 9.28 4.78
C ALA A 428 -20.43 8.30 4.82
N ALA A 429 -19.43 8.56 5.68
CA ALA A 429 -18.26 7.69 5.84
C ALA A 429 -18.62 6.31 6.40
N GLU A 430 -19.56 6.23 7.33
CA GLU A 430 -19.99 4.96 7.94
C GLU A 430 -20.68 4.02 6.95
N LYS A 431 -21.23 4.54 5.86
CA LYS A 431 -21.88 3.75 4.79
C LYS A 431 -20.89 3.13 3.79
N VAL A 432 -19.63 3.51 3.83
CA VAL A 432 -18.58 3.06 2.89
C VAL A 432 -18.00 1.72 3.34
N GLU A 433 -17.71 0.84 2.39
CA GLU A 433 -16.96 -0.40 2.61
C GLU A 433 -15.46 -0.13 2.70
N TYR A 434 -14.81 -0.50 3.81
CA TYR A 434 -13.37 -0.31 4.02
C TYR A 434 -12.58 -1.61 4.04
N TYR A 435 -13.23 -2.76 3.95
CA TYR A 435 -12.68 -4.13 4.01
C TYR A 435 -12.05 -4.52 5.36
N PHE A 436 -11.44 -3.56 6.07
CA PHE A 436 -10.71 -3.80 7.33
C PHE A 436 -11.13 -2.78 8.39
N GLU A 437 -11.35 -3.24 9.63
CA GLU A 437 -11.83 -2.40 10.74
C GLU A 437 -10.81 -1.35 11.21
N GLN A 438 -9.51 -1.68 11.22
CA GLN A 438 -8.50 -0.77 11.76
C GLN A 438 -8.40 0.55 10.98
N PRO A 439 -8.27 0.55 9.63
CA PRO A 439 -8.26 1.79 8.85
C PRO A 439 -9.58 2.55 8.93
N LYS A 440 -10.71 1.84 8.94
CA LYS A 440 -12.05 2.43 9.13
C LYS A 440 -12.13 3.22 10.42
N ASN A 441 -11.76 2.60 11.54
CA ASN A 441 -11.83 3.23 12.85
C ASN A 441 -10.93 4.45 12.94
N ARG A 442 -9.73 4.38 12.36
CA ARG A 442 -8.81 5.53 12.28
C ARG A 442 -9.44 6.69 11.50
N PHE A 443 -10.05 6.42 10.35
CA PHE A 443 -10.67 7.45 9.52
C PHE A 443 -11.90 8.06 10.19
N ILE A 444 -12.82 7.25 10.70
CA ILE A 444 -14.02 7.72 11.40
C ILE A 444 -13.66 8.55 12.63
N SER A 445 -12.65 8.12 13.41
CA SER A 445 -12.19 8.89 14.59
C SER A 445 -11.67 10.26 14.22
N PHE A 446 -10.93 10.37 13.12
CA PHE A 446 -10.47 11.67 12.60
C PHE A 446 -11.64 12.58 12.17
N LEU A 447 -12.60 12.03 11.44
CA LEU A 447 -13.77 12.79 10.99
C LEU A 447 -14.60 13.33 12.17
N LYS A 448 -14.70 12.59 13.27
CA LYS A 448 -15.43 13.02 14.48
C LYS A 448 -14.80 14.23 15.18
N GLU A 449 -13.56 14.59 14.89
CA GLU A 449 -12.95 15.84 15.38
C GLU A 449 -13.70 17.08 14.88
N GLY A 450 -14.30 17.04 13.68
CA GLY A 450 -15.25 18.02 13.16
C GLY A 450 -14.73 19.46 13.09
N LYS A 451 -13.44 19.66 12.78
CA LYS A 451 -12.84 20.99 12.72
C LYS A 451 -13.13 21.70 11.39
N PRO A 452 -13.29 23.05 11.39
CA PRO A 452 -13.35 23.83 10.15
C PRO A 452 -12.11 23.61 9.29
N TRP A 453 -12.29 23.58 7.97
CA TRP A 453 -11.19 23.40 7.02
C TRP A 453 -10.67 24.73 6.51
N CYS A 454 -9.46 25.14 6.90
CA CYS A 454 -8.76 26.31 6.33
C CYS A 454 -8.32 25.96 4.90
N ILE A 455 -8.95 26.61 3.90
CA ILE A 455 -8.72 26.32 2.47
C ILE A 455 -7.83 27.34 1.77
N SER A 456 -7.57 28.49 2.37
CA SER A 456 -6.73 29.53 1.77
C SER A 456 -5.25 29.31 2.04
N ARG A 457 -4.42 29.66 1.04
CA ARG A 457 -2.96 29.59 1.13
C ARG A 457 -2.34 30.85 0.53
N GLU A 458 -1.36 31.42 1.21
CA GLU A 458 -0.63 32.61 0.76
C GLU A 458 0.50 32.23 -0.21
N ARG A 459 0.15 31.52 -1.30
CA ARG A 459 1.09 30.98 -2.28
C ARG A 459 0.79 31.49 -3.69
N VAL A 460 1.60 31.07 -4.68
CA VAL A 460 1.50 31.55 -6.08
C VAL A 460 0.89 30.48 -6.99
N TRP A 461 1.45 29.24 -6.99
CA TRP A 461 1.04 28.17 -7.88
C TRP A 461 -0.05 27.31 -7.25
N GLY A 462 -1.29 27.55 -7.63
CA GLY A 462 -2.47 26.81 -7.14
C GLY A 462 -3.74 27.34 -7.78
N ALA A 463 -4.83 26.60 -7.63
CA ALA A 463 -6.14 27.08 -8.04
C ALA A 463 -6.49 28.33 -7.22
N PRO A 464 -6.82 29.45 -7.85
CA PRO A 464 -7.07 30.70 -7.11
C PRO A 464 -8.41 30.66 -6.39
N LEU A 465 -8.47 31.32 -5.24
CA LEU A 465 -9.74 31.59 -4.53
C LEU A 465 -10.58 32.59 -5.34
N PRO A 466 -11.78 32.23 -5.82
CA PRO A 466 -12.55 33.05 -6.76
C PRO A 466 -13.43 34.07 -6.08
N ILE A 467 -12.88 34.83 -5.13
CA ILE A 467 -13.61 35.88 -4.37
C ILE A 467 -13.04 37.24 -4.68
N TRP A 468 -13.91 38.18 -5.05
CA TRP A 468 -13.59 39.60 -5.29
C TRP A 468 -14.17 40.45 -4.17
N VAL A 469 -13.39 41.39 -3.69
CA VAL A 469 -13.74 42.32 -2.59
C VAL A 469 -13.73 43.76 -3.06
N CYS A 470 -14.77 44.51 -2.76
CA CYS A 470 -14.85 45.91 -3.09
C CYS A 470 -13.96 46.75 -2.16
N GLU A 471 -13.06 47.52 -2.72
CA GLU A 471 -12.17 48.41 -1.98
C GLU A 471 -12.92 49.52 -1.21
N LYS A 472 -14.12 49.92 -1.71
CA LYS A 472 -14.90 51.03 -1.15
C LYS A 472 -15.86 50.61 -0.04
N CYS A 473 -16.60 49.49 -0.21
CA CYS A 473 -17.66 49.08 0.71
C CYS A 473 -17.47 47.73 1.35
N GLY A 474 -16.37 47.02 1.03
CA GLY A 474 -16.08 45.69 1.55
C GLY A 474 -17.00 44.57 1.05
N TYR A 475 -17.91 44.84 0.13
CA TYR A 475 -18.79 43.83 -0.46
C TYR A 475 -17.97 42.75 -1.17
N LYS A 476 -18.38 41.51 -0.96
CA LYS A 476 -17.72 40.35 -1.55
C LYS A 476 -18.64 39.60 -2.50
N THR A 477 -18.08 39.11 -3.59
CA THR A 477 -18.76 38.23 -4.55
C THR A 477 -17.87 37.10 -4.94
N LEU A 478 -18.47 35.93 -5.16
CA LEU A 478 -17.81 34.74 -5.66
C LEU A 478 -18.16 34.55 -7.13
N ILE A 479 -17.14 34.39 -7.99
CA ILE A 479 -17.30 34.14 -9.42
C ILE A 479 -16.70 32.77 -9.75
N ALA A 480 -17.55 31.81 -10.12
CA ALA A 480 -17.16 30.42 -10.31
C ALA A 480 -17.06 30.01 -11.80
N SER A 481 -16.92 30.97 -12.70
CA SER A 481 -16.83 30.73 -14.15
C SER A 481 -15.89 31.74 -14.83
N LYS A 482 -14.99 31.24 -15.67
CA LYS A 482 -14.12 32.09 -16.50
C LYS A 482 -14.93 33.00 -17.41
N ARG A 483 -16.01 32.47 -17.98
CA ARG A 483 -16.92 33.26 -18.82
C ARG A 483 -17.54 34.44 -18.04
N GLU A 484 -18.14 34.16 -16.88
CA GLU A 484 -18.73 35.19 -16.02
C GLU A 484 -17.69 36.24 -15.61
N LEU A 485 -16.49 35.81 -15.24
CA LEU A 485 -15.38 36.69 -14.88
C LEU A 485 -15.03 37.64 -16.02
N LEU A 486 -14.88 37.15 -17.24
CA LEU A 486 -14.54 37.97 -18.41
C LEU A 486 -15.68 38.87 -18.86
N GLU A 487 -16.94 38.46 -18.66
CA GLU A 487 -18.11 39.31 -18.92
C GLU A 487 -18.20 40.49 -17.94
N ARG A 488 -17.82 40.28 -16.68
CA ARG A 488 -17.85 41.28 -15.61
C ARG A 488 -16.57 42.13 -15.49
N ALA A 489 -15.52 41.76 -16.22
CA ALA A 489 -14.24 42.49 -16.21
C ALA A 489 -14.39 43.90 -16.71
N ILE A 490 -13.87 44.89 -15.95
CA ILE A 490 -13.84 46.31 -16.35
C ILE A 490 -13.03 46.45 -17.64
N GLU A 491 -11.88 45.78 -17.68
CA GLU A 491 -11.03 45.70 -18.86
C GLU A 491 -10.79 44.26 -19.20
N LYS A 492 -11.03 43.85 -20.44
CA LYS A 492 -10.75 42.50 -20.89
C LYS A 492 -9.25 42.31 -21.08
N PRO A 493 -8.70 41.12 -20.66
CA PRO A 493 -7.29 40.86 -20.84
C PRO A 493 -6.92 40.85 -22.32
N GLN A 494 -5.79 41.47 -22.63
CA GLN A 494 -5.19 41.44 -23.97
C GLN A 494 -4.04 40.45 -23.96
N GLY A 495 -4.09 39.46 -24.84
CA GLY A 495 -3.08 38.41 -24.95
C GLY A 495 -3.41 37.15 -24.14
N HIS A 496 -2.38 36.50 -23.62
CA HIS A 496 -2.55 35.26 -22.86
C HIS A 496 -3.27 35.47 -21.53
N PHE A 497 -4.30 34.68 -21.28
CA PHE A 497 -5.06 34.68 -20.02
C PHE A 497 -5.39 33.24 -19.60
N GLU A 498 -5.08 32.94 -18.37
CA GLU A 498 -5.47 31.72 -17.68
C GLU A 498 -5.91 32.04 -16.24
N LEU A 499 -6.56 31.07 -15.59
CA LEU A 499 -7.11 31.24 -14.23
C LEU A 499 -6.06 31.25 -13.11
N HIS A 500 -4.76 31.17 -13.42
CA HIS A 500 -3.69 31.25 -12.41
C HIS A 500 -3.26 32.69 -12.13
N LYS A 501 -2.61 32.87 -10.99
CA LYS A 501 -1.81 34.07 -10.72
C LYS A 501 -0.61 34.13 -11.71
N PRO A 502 -0.19 35.30 -12.16
CA PRO A 502 -0.77 36.61 -11.82
C PRO A 502 -1.91 37.04 -12.75
N TRP A 503 -2.27 36.28 -13.78
CA TRP A 503 -3.23 36.70 -14.81
C TRP A 503 -4.60 36.99 -14.24
N ILE A 504 -5.14 36.13 -13.36
CA ILE A 504 -6.46 36.35 -12.73
C ILE A 504 -6.47 37.58 -11.82
N ASP A 505 -5.35 37.88 -11.15
CA ASP A 505 -5.24 39.02 -10.23
C ASP A 505 -5.34 40.41 -10.94
N ARG A 506 -5.11 40.42 -12.26
CA ARG A 506 -5.25 41.62 -13.09
C ARG A 506 -6.69 41.95 -13.44
N ILE A 507 -7.61 40.98 -13.25
CA ILE A 507 -9.03 41.19 -13.56
C ILE A 507 -9.69 41.91 -12.41
N LYS A 508 -10.14 43.17 -12.70
CA LYS A 508 -10.94 44.00 -11.82
C LYS A 508 -12.37 43.99 -12.29
N ILE A 509 -13.29 43.96 -11.35
CA ILE A 509 -14.73 43.99 -11.64
C ILE A 509 -15.40 45.15 -10.90
N GLN A 510 -16.57 45.57 -11.39
CA GLN A 510 -17.34 46.62 -10.75
C GLN A 510 -18.23 46.05 -9.65
N CYS A 511 -18.25 46.76 -8.50
CA CYS A 511 -19.11 46.36 -7.37
C CYS A 511 -20.58 46.62 -7.68
N GLU A 512 -21.39 45.59 -7.53
CA GLU A 512 -22.83 45.69 -7.74
C GLU A 512 -23.56 46.59 -6.73
N LYS A 513 -22.99 46.77 -5.52
CA LYS A 513 -23.59 47.55 -4.46
C LYS A 513 -23.28 49.06 -4.54
N CYS A 514 -22.03 49.40 -4.85
CA CYS A 514 -21.61 50.80 -4.74
C CYS A 514 -20.91 51.34 -5.98
N GLY A 515 -20.76 50.51 -7.03
CA GLY A 515 -20.05 50.89 -8.26
C GLY A 515 -18.51 51.01 -8.12
N GLY A 516 -17.95 50.76 -6.94
CA GLY A 516 -16.51 50.76 -6.70
C GLY A 516 -15.77 49.62 -7.40
N ILE A 517 -14.44 49.64 -7.36
CA ILE A 517 -13.62 48.60 -7.95
C ILE A 517 -13.50 47.43 -6.96
N MET A 518 -13.58 46.23 -7.48
CA MET A 518 -13.34 44.99 -6.71
C MET A 518 -12.07 44.30 -7.19
N TYR A 519 -11.29 43.86 -6.25
CA TYR A 519 -10.06 43.10 -6.44
C TYR A 519 -10.22 41.69 -5.91
N ARG A 520 -9.55 40.73 -6.55
CA ARG A 520 -9.56 39.32 -6.09
C ARG A 520 -8.77 39.19 -4.78
N GLU A 521 -9.25 38.32 -3.89
CA GLU A 521 -8.52 37.92 -2.71
C GLU A 521 -7.19 37.19 -3.11
N PRO A 522 -6.03 37.54 -2.52
CA PRO A 522 -4.72 37.10 -3.02
C PRO A 522 -4.38 35.64 -2.75
N PHE A 523 -5.33 34.85 -2.26
CA PHE A 523 -5.12 33.46 -1.89
C PHE A 523 -5.23 32.50 -3.08
N VAL A 524 -4.52 31.39 -2.98
CA VAL A 524 -4.80 30.16 -3.73
C VAL A 524 -5.41 29.13 -2.79
N LEU A 525 -6.04 28.10 -3.34
CA LEU A 525 -6.68 27.03 -2.57
C LEU A 525 -5.66 26.01 -2.05
N ASP A 526 -6.03 25.36 -0.95
CA ASP A 526 -5.37 24.17 -0.47
C ASP A 526 -5.27 23.12 -1.58
N THR A 527 -4.11 22.49 -1.74
CA THR A 527 -3.91 21.41 -2.73
C THR A 527 -4.84 20.23 -2.51
N TRP A 528 -5.24 19.95 -1.25
CA TRP A 528 -6.22 18.92 -0.93
C TRP A 528 -7.62 19.23 -1.43
N HIS A 529 -8.02 20.50 -1.48
CA HIS A 529 -9.25 20.94 -2.13
C HIS A 529 -9.16 20.74 -3.65
N ASN A 530 -8.05 21.12 -4.25
CA ASN A 530 -7.84 20.95 -5.68
C ASN A 530 -7.88 19.47 -6.12
N SER A 531 -7.20 18.57 -5.40
CA SER A 531 -7.22 17.14 -5.69
C SER A 531 -8.53 16.45 -5.27
N GLY A 532 -9.16 16.92 -4.18
CA GLY A 532 -10.43 16.43 -3.66
C GLY A 532 -11.62 16.68 -4.58
N ALA A 533 -11.53 17.72 -5.40
CA ALA A 533 -12.56 18.04 -6.39
C ALA A 533 -12.67 17.01 -7.54
N ALA A 534 -11.72 16.09 -7.67
CA ALA A 534 -11.60 15.17 -8.80
C ALA A 534 -12.88 14.41 -9.20
N PRO A 535 -13.71 13.87 -8.29
CA PRO A 535 -14.92 13.13 -8.68
C PRO A 535 -15.92 13.95 -9.50
N TYR A 536 -15.96 15.27 -9.33
CA TYR A 536 -16.81 16.15 -10.12
C TYR A 536 -16.01 16.90 -11.19
N ALA A 537 -14.84 17.45 -10.82
CA ALA A 537 -14.04 18.26 -11.73
C ALA A 537 -13.47 17.48 -12.93
N ARG A 538 -13.25 16.19 -12.77
CA ARG A 538 -12.76 15.27 -13.80
C ARG A 538 -13.80 14.94 -14.87
N PHE A 539 -15.06 14.80 -14.50
CA PHE A 539 -16.13 14.28 -15.34
C PHE A 539 -17.01 15.37 -15.94
N THR A 540 -17.63 15.09 -17.08
CA THR A 540 -18.81 15.84 -17.52
C THR A 540 -19.98 15.57 -16.58
N ASP A 541 -21.05 16.35 -16.66
CA ASP A 541 -22.21 16.10 -15.79
C ASP A 541 -22.84 14.70 -16.04
N GLU A 542 -22.92 14.27 -17.29
CA GLU A 542 -23.39 12.94 -17.67
C GLU A 542 -22.46 11.82 -17.14
N GLU A 543 -21.14 12.02 -17.23
CA GLU A 543 -20.17 11.08 -16.70
C GLU A 543 -20.21 11.04 -15.18
N PHE A 544 -20.41 12.19 -14.51
CA PHE A 544 -20.56 12.26 -13.06
C PHE A 544 -21.76 11.47 -12.57
N GLU A 545 -22.94 11.66 -13.18
CA GLU A 545 -24.14 10.89 -12.85
C GLU A 545 -23.96 9.37 -13.08
N ARG A 546 -23.17 9.00 -14.07
CA ARG A 546 -22.93 7.60 -14.44
C ARG A 546 -21.87 6.92 -13.56
N PHE A 547 -20.82 7.62 -13.16
CA PHE A 547 -19.63 7.02 -12.54
C PHE A 547 -19.50 7.31 -11.05
N VAL A 548 -20.20 8.29 -10.51
CA VAL A 548 -20.11 8.67 -9.09
C VAL A 548 -21.44 8.32 -8.39
N PRO A 549 -21.40 7.65 -7.22
CA PRO A 549 -20.20 7.27 -6.46
C PRO A 549 -19.38 6.17 -7.16
N VAL A 550 -18.06 6.37 -7.18
CA VAL A 550 -17.15 5.38 -7.77
C VAL A 550 -17.13 4.08 -6.96
N ASP A 551 -16.89 2.95 -7.62
CA ASP A 551 -17.09 1.65 -6.98
C ASP A 551 -15.95 1.24 -6.05
N PHE A 552 -14.71 1.70 -6.33
CA PHE A 552 -13.55 1.33 -5.52
C PHE A 552 -12.42 2.34 -5.68
N LEU A 553 -11.81 2.70 -4.55
CA LEU A 553 -10.57 3.46 -4.48
C LEU A 553 -9.57 2.76 -3.56
N THR A 554 -8.28 3.00 -3.80
CA THR A 554 -7.21 2.55 -2.90
C THR A 554 -6.06 3.54 -2.90
N GLU A 555 -5.66 3.94 -1.70
CA GLU A 555 -4.52 4.83 -1.44
C GLU A 555 -3.88 4.49 -0.08
N GLY A 556 -2.75 5.11 0.24
CA GLY A 556 -2.06 4.93 1.50
C GLY A 556 -2.90 5.32 2.71
N ILE A 557 -2.61 4.73 3.87
CA ILE A 557 -3.32 5.00 5.14
C ILE A 557 -3.20 6.47 5.58
N ASP A 558 -2.16 7.17 5.14
CA ASP A 558 -1.97 8.60 5.35
C ASP A 558 -3.08 9.43 4.68
N GLN A 559 -3.76 8.91 3.66
CA GLN A 559 -4.86 9.57 2.95
C GLN A 559 -6.17 9.64 3.77
N THR A 560 -6.24 9.02 4.93
CA THR A 560 -7.32 9.26 5.91
C THR A 560 -7.38 10.73 6.36
N ARG A 561 -6.26 11.43 6.34
CA ARG A 561 -6.15 12.88 6.61
C ARG A 561 -5.89 13.72 5.35
N GLY A 562 -5.82 13.12 4.20
CA GLY A 562 -5.57 13.75 2.91
C GLY A 562 -6.74 13.58 1.95
N TRP A 563 -6.50 12.92 0.83
CA TRP A 563 -7.41 12.82 -0.30
C TRP A 563 -8.77 12.20 0.03
N ALA A 564 -8.82 11.09 0.81
CA ALA A 564 -10.08 10.45 1.17
C ALA A 564 -11.00 11.38 2.00
N ASN A 565 -10.41 12.18 2.88
CA ASN A 565 -11.12 13.18 3.67
C ASN A 565 -11.66 14.31 2.76
N SER A 566 -10.82 14.88 1.89
CA SER A 566 -11.21 15.96 0.98
C SER A 566 -12.32 15.54 0.05
N LEU A 567 -12.21 14.36 -0.57
CA LEU A 567 -13.26 13.77 -1.42
C LEU A 567 -14.62 13.75 -0.73
N LEU A 568 -14.63 13.28 0.51
CA LEU A 568 -15.85 13.12 1.30
C LEU A 568 -16.47 14.46 1.67
N LEU A 569 -15.68 15.39 2.22
CA LEU A 569 -16.12 16.73 2.61
C LEU A 569 -16.70 17.50 1.42
N GLU A 570 -15.98 17.52 0.31
CA GLU A 570 -16.41 18.23 -0.88
C GLU A 570 -17.68 17.63 -1.48
N HIS A 571 -17.79 16.31 -1.54
CA HIS A 571 -18.98 15.66 -2.08
C HIS A 571 -20.24 15.96 -1.24
N VAL A 572 -20.11 15.92 0.09
CA VAL A 572 -21.21 16.30 1.00
C VAL A 572 -21.62 17.77 0.83
N ILE A 573 -20.65 18.67 0.62
CA ILE A 573 -20.92 20.09 0.33
C ILE A 573 -21.64 20.22 -1.02
N LEU A 574 -21.15 19.55 -2.07
CA LEU A 574 -21.70 19.65 -3.43
C LEU A 574 -23.14 19.14 -3.50
N THR A 575 -23.40 17.99 -2.89
CA THR A 575 -24.70 17.32 -2.98
C THR A 575 -25.68 17.75 -1.88
N GLY A 576 -25.18 18.20 -0.74
CA GLY A 576 -25.96 18.46 0.48
C GLY A 576 -26.47 17.20 1.20
N LYS A 577 -26.05 16.00 0.74
CA LYS A 577 -26.49 14.70 1.23
C LYS A 577 -25.41 14.02 2.07
N ALA A 578 -25.82 13.12 2.96
CA ALA A 578 -24.93 12.23 3.70
C ALA A 578 -24.52 11.03 2.83
N GLU A 579 -23.80 11.29 1.75
CA GLU A 579 -23.34 10.31 0.76
C GLU A 579 -21.86 10.56 0.45
N ALA A 580 -21.08 9.48 0.31
CA ALA A 580 -19.69 9.54 -0.11
C ALA A 580 -19.57 9.46 -1.64
N PRO A 581 -18.52 10.04 -2.25
CA PRO A 581 -18.29 9.92 -3.70
C PRO A 581 -17.75 8.56 -4.11
N TYR A 582 -17.58 7.63 -3.17
CA TYR A 582 -17.07 6.28 -3.36
C TYR A 582 -17.85 5.27 -2.51
N LYS A 583 -18.05 4.05 -3.05
CA LYS A 583 -18.72 2.95 -2.35
C LYS A 583 -17.77 2.16 -1.47
N ALA A 584 -16.52 2.02 -1.90
CA ALA A 584 -15.48 1.32 -1.17
C ALA A 584 -14.13 2.06 -1.24
N PHE A 585 -13.37 1.99 -0.15
CA PHE A 585 -12.03 2.56 -0.05
C PHE A 585 -11.08 1.62 0.72
N LEU A 586 -10.07 1.10 0.03
CA LEU A 586 -9.02 0.30 0.64
C LEU A 586 -7.84 1.21 1.03
N PHE A 587 -7.65 1.43 2.32
CA PHE A 587 -6.46 2.10 2.83
C PHE A 587 -5.30 1.11 2.96
N GLN A 588 -4.20 1.36 2.27
CA GLN A 588 -3.03 0.49 2.27
C GLN A 588 -1.95 0.97 3.24
N GLY A 589 -1.24 0.00 3.85
CA GLY A 589 -0.05 0.29 4.65
C GLY A 589 1.09 0.84 3.78
N LEU A 590 1.97 1.62 4.38
CA LEU A 590 3.11 2.23 3.68
C LEU A 590 4.21 1.20 3.40
N THR A 591 4.98 1.44 2.34
CA THR A 591 6.18 0.65 2.02
C THR A 591 7.40 1.30 2.64
N GLN A 592 8.18 0.51 3.38
CA GLN A 592 9.38 0.90 4.10
C GLN A 592 10.61 0.21 3.49
N ASP A 593 11.81 0.62 3.88
CA ASP A 593 13.04 -0.10 3.51
C ASP A 593 13.12 -1.47 4.22
N ALA A 594 14.12 -2.26 3.88
CA ALA A 594 14.31 -3.61 4.46
C ALA A 594 14.48 -3.60 5.99
N GLN A 595 14.86 -2.47 6.59
CA GLN A 595 15.02 -2.28 8.03
C GLN A 595 13.78 -1.68 8.71
N GLY A 596 12.68 -1.52 7.98
CA GLY A 596 11.44 -0.97 8.51
C GLY A 596 11.44 0.56 8.68
N ARG A 597 12.33 1.28 8.01
CA ARG A 597 12.40 2.74 8.05
C ARG A 597 11.63 3.34 6.88
N LYS A 598 10.98 4.47 7.13
CA LYS A 598 10.31 5.23 6.07
C LYS A 598 11.32 5.60 4.97
N MET A 599 10.95 5.36 3.71
CA MET A 599 11.78 5.80 2.58
C MET A 599 11.71 7.31 2.42
N SER A 600 12.87 7.96 2.38
CA SER A 600 12.96 9.40 2.13
C SER A 600 14.22 9.76 1.35
N LYS A 601 14.16 10.85 0.58
CA LYS A 601 15.32 11.36 -0.17
C LYS A 601 16.47 11.76 0.79
N SER A 602 16.14 12.27 1.97
CA SER A 602 17.13 12.67 2.99
C SER A 602 17.89 11.49 3.59
N LEU A 603 17.29 10.32 3.69
CA LEU A 603 17.93 9.08 4.16
C LEU A 603 18.64 8.32 3.03
N GLY A 604 18.44 8.70 1.77
CA GLY A 604 19.03 8.04 0.62
C GLY A 604 18.58 6.59 0.42
N ASN A 605 17.46 6.17 1.04
CA ASN A 605 16.94 4.81 1.00
C ASN A 605 15.74 4.64 0.04
N VAL A 606 15.46 5.64 -0.79
CA VAL A 606 14.38 5.59 -1.81
C VAL A 606 14.79 4.70 -2.97
N ILE A 607 13.94 3.73 -3.31
CA ILE A 607 14.13 2.84 -4.46
C ILE A 607 13.19 3.31 -5.59
N GLU A 608 13.78 3.85 -6.64
CA GLU A 608 13.05 4.32 -7.83
C GLU A 608 12.57 3.13 -8.67
N VAL A 609 11.28 3.15 -9.04
CA VAL A 609 10.66 2.07 -9.84
C VAL A 609 11.39 1.84 -11.16
N LYS A 610 11.67 2.90 -11.89
CA LYS A 610 12.32 2.81 -13.21
C LYS A 610 13.69 2.14 -13.14
N LYS A 611 14.52 2.53 -12.16
CA LYS A 611 15.85 1.94 -11.94
C LYS A 611 15.76 0.48 -11.47
N LEU A 612 14.81 0.17 -10.59
CA LEU A 612 14.57 -1.21 -10.17
C LEU A 612 14.26 -2.10 -11.36
N LEU A 613 13.34 -1.67 -12.23
CA LEU A 613 12.86 -2.43 -13.37
C LEU A 613 13.80 -2.45 -14.59
N GLU A 614 14.96 -1.81 -14.53
CA GLU A 614 16.05 -2.02 -15.49
C GLU A 614 16.73 -3.39 -15.33
N ASN A 615 16.77 -3.89 -14.08
CA ASN A 615 17.49 -5.11 -13.72
C ASN A 615 16.64 -6.15 -13.00
N ALA A 616 15.37 -5.87 -12.75
CA ALA A 616 14.43 -6.74 -12.07
C ALA A 616 13.14 -6.88 -12.90
N SER A 617 12.53 -8.06 -12.82
CA SER A 617 11.26 -8.35 -13.50
C SER A 617 10.10 -7.57 -12.90
N ALA A 618 9.31 -6.93 -13.73
CA ALA A 618 8.06 -6.28 -13.35
C ALA A 618 7.03 -7.29 -12.82
N ASP A 619 6.87 -8.44 -13.45
CA ASP A 619 5.94 -9.48 -13.01
C ASP A 619 6.34 -10.06 -11.64
N VAL A 620 7.64 -10.34 -11.43
CA VAL A 620 8.15 -10.81 -10.13
C VAL A 620 7.93 -9.74 -9.06
N PHE A 621 8.18 -8.48 -9.38
CA PHE A 621 7.94 -7.35 -8.48
C PHE A 621 6.45 -7.19 -8.14
N ARG A 622 5.56 -7.21 -9.13
CA ARG A 622 4.09 -7.14 -8.94
C ARG A 622 3.61 -8.28 -8.05
N PHE A 623 4.02 -9.50 -8.32
CA PHE A 623 3.65 -10.68 -7.52
C PHE A 623 4.16 -10.57 -6.07
N TYR A 624 5.43 -10.15 -5.89
CA TYR A 624 6.02 -9.91 -4.57
C TYR A 624 5.25 -8.88 -3.76
N MET A 625 4.94 -7.72 -4.39
CA MET A 625 4.23 -6.63 -3.72
C MET A 625 2.83 -7.03 -3.24
N MET A 626 2.16 -7.89 -3.99
CA MET A 626 0.81 -8.38 -3.61
C MET A 626 0.85 -9.53 -2.61
N ARG A 627 1.91 -10.35 -2.62
CA ARG A 627 2.02 -11.55 -1.79
C ARG A 627 2.57 -11.30 -0.39
N LYS A 628 3.43 -10.31 -0.21
CA LYS A 628 4.31 -10.15 0.96
C LYS A 628 3.57 -10.06 2.29
N CYS A 629 2.52 -9.28 2.37
CA CYS A 629 1.76 -9.03 3.59
C CYS A 629 0.34 -8.56 3.26
N SER A 630 -0.51 -8.46 4.28
CA SER A 630 -1.85 -7.87 4.11
C SER A 630 -1.76 -6.47 3.50
N PRO A 631 -2.73 -6.05 2.67
CA PRO A 631 -2.75 -4.71 2.08
C PRO A 631 -2.63 -3.58 3.10
N ILE A 632 -3.19 -3.74 4.29
CA ILE A 632 -3.19 -2.72 5.35
C ILE A 632 -1.89 -2.68 6.17
N ASP A 633 -1.03 -3.70 6.06
CA ASP A 633 0.22 -3.77 6.81
C ASP A 633 1.29 -2.88 6.19
N PHE A 634 2.14 -2.32 7.04
CA PHE A 634 3.38 -1.71 6.60
C PHE A 634 4.31 -2.79 6.03
N MET A 635 4.81 -2.54 4.85
CA MET A 635 5.57 -3.50 4.09
C MET A 635 7.06 -3.15 4.05
N ASN A 636 7.90 -4.02 4.61
CA ASN A 636 9.34 -3.91 4.45
C ASN A 636 9.74 -4.48 3.08
N PHE A 637 10.24 -3.63 2.20
CA PHE A 637 10.67 -4.03 0.87
C PHE A 637 12.08 -4.62 0.91
N ASP A 638 12.20 -5.89 0.51
CA ASP A 638 13.47 -6.62 0.43
C ASP A 638 13.69 -7.20 -0.97
N LEU A 639 14.73 -6.71 -1.65
CA LEU A 639 15.08 -7.10 -3.01
C LEU A 639 15.50 -8.58 -3.11
N GLU A 640 16.20 -9.09 -2.10
CA GLU A 640 16.66 -10.48 -2.10
C GLU A 640 15.50 -11.46 -1.90
N GLU A 641 14.56 -11.12 -1.05
CA GLU A 641 13.34 -11.92 -0.87
C GLU A 641 12.51 -11.96 -2.16
N MET A 642 12.38 -10.82 -2.84
CA MET A 642 11.68 -10.72 -4.13
C MET A 642 12.26 -11.69 -5.17
N ARG A 643 13.59 -11.85 -5.21
CA ARG A 643 14.29 -12.70 -6.17
C ARG A 643 14.19 -14.19 -5.87
N ARG A 644 13.72 -14.59 -4.69
CA ARG A 644 13.64 -16.02 -4.27
C ARG A 644 12.29 -16.63 -4.62
N ARG A 645 11.38 -16.68 -3.67
CA ARG A 645 10.10 -17.39 -3.82
C ARG A 645 9.21 -16.83 -4.93
N PRO A 646 9.01 -15.50 -5.09
CA PRO A 646 8.25 -14.97 -6.20
C PRO A 646 8.78 -15.37 -7.57
N TYR A 647 10.08 -15.27 -7.78
CA TYR A 647 10.72 -15.75 -9.01
C TYR A 647 10.50 -17.25 -9.25
N GLN A 648 10.64 -18.08 -8.20
CA GLN A 648 10.43 -19.52 -8.28
C GLN A 648 9.00 -19.87 -8.71
N VAL A 649 7.99 -19.18 -8.20
CA VAL A 649 6.58 -19.40 -8.56
C VAL A 649 6.37 -19.17 -10.05
N LEU A 650 6.81 -18.01 -10.55
CA LEU A 650 6.64 -17.67 -11.97
C LEU A 650 7.46 -18.56 -12.89
N SER A 651 8.66 -18.93 -12.48
CA SER A 651 9.48 -19.91 -13.18
C SER A 651 8.80 -21.28 -13.25
N THR A 652 8.11 -21.68 -12.18
CA THR A 652 7.33 -22.93 -12.17
C THR A 652 6.19 -22.87 -13.17
N LEU A 653 5.41 -21.78 -13.18
CA LEU A 653 4.33 -21.57 -14.16
C LEU A 653 4.88 -21.65 -15.60
N TYR A 654 6.00 -20.97 -15.87
CA TYR A 654 6.65 -21.00 -17.18
C TYR A 654 7.06 -22.41 -17.60
N HIS A 655 7.75 -23.15 -16.72
CA HIS A 655 8.27 -24.49 -17.03
C HIS A 655 7.17 -25.54 -17.15
N LEU A 656 6.07 -25.44 -16.40
CA LEU A 656 4.91 -26.32 -16.55
C LEU A 656 4.24 -26.14 -17.92
N ASN A 657 4.06 -24.91 -18.35
CA ASN A 657 3.52 -24.60 -19.68
C ASN A 657 4.45 -25.11 -20.79
N ARG A 658 5.74 -24.96 -20.59
CA ARG A 658 6.73 -25.48 -21.52
C ARG A 658 6.74 -27.00 -21.59
N PHE A 659 6.68 -27.68 -20.44
CA PHE A 659 6.53 -29.13 -20.34
C PHE A 659 5.29 -29.61 -21.12
N PHE A 660 4.17 -28.96 -20.87
CA PHE A 660 2.91 -29.26 -21.57
C PHE A 660 3.08 -29.16 -23.10
N VAL A 661 3.50 -28.02 -23.61
CA VAL A 661 3.53 -27.78 -25.07
C VAL A 661 4.53 -28.68 -25.79
N GLN A 662 5.69 -28.99 -25.16
CA GLN A 662 6.68 -29.87 -25.77
C GLN A 662 6.13 -31.29 -25.98
N ASN A 663 5.42 -31.84 -25.00
CA ASN A 663 4.83 -33.16 -25.10
C ASN A 663 3.57 -33.17 -25.97
N ALA A 664 2.71 -32.20 -25.82
CA ALA A 664 1.46 -32.09 -26.58
C ALA A 664 1.68 -31.95 -28.09
N VAL A 665 2.67 -31.14 -28.51
CA VAL A 665 3.05 -30.99 -29.95
C VAL A 665 3.65 -32.27 -30.48
N TYR A 666 4.45 -32.97 -29.70
CA TYR A 666 5.05 -34.26 -30.09
C TYR A 666 4.01 -35.32 -30.44
N ASP A 667 2.95 -35.43 -29.63
CA ASP A 667 1.87 -36.40 -29.85
C ASP A 667 0.74 -35.88 -30.77
N GLY A 668 0.90 -34.70 -31.36
CA GLY A 668 -0.09 -34.12 -32.28
C GLY A 668 -1.38 -33.66 -31.62
N PHE A 669 -1.31 -33.21 -30.37
CA PHE A 669 -2.48 -32.68 -29.64
C PHE A 669 -3.09 -31.48 -30.34
N ASN A 670 -4.40 -31.53 -30.59
CA ASN A 670 -5.19 -30.44 -31.14
C ASN A 670 -6.32 -30.08 -30.13
N PRO A 671 -6.30 -28.90 -29.50
CA PRO A 671 -7.30 -28.52 -28.48
C PRO A 671 -8.73 -28.37 -29.03
N ARG A 672 -8.90 -28.24 -30.36
CA ARG A 672 -10.23 -28.19 -30.98
C ARG A 672 -10.88 -29.58 -31.11
N GLU A 673 -10.06 -30.62 -31.24
CA GLU A 673 -10.51 -32.02 -31.38
C GLU A 673 -10.45 -32.72 -30.03
N HIS A 674 -9.40 -32.50 -29.28
CA HIS A 674 -9.14 -33.16 -28.01
C HIS A 674 -9.48 -32.21 -26.83
N SER A 675 -10.77 -31.88 -26.72
CA SER A 675 -11.26 -31.05 -25.59
C SER A 675 -11.34 -31.86 -24.29
N LEU A 676 -11.44 -31.14 -23.14
CA LEU A 676 -11.69 -31.80 -21.87
C LEU A 676 -13.00 -32.60 -21.88
N GLU A 677 -14.03 -32.07 -22.52
CA GLU A 677 -15.30 -32.77 -22.69
C GLU A 677 -15.15 -34.04 -23.54
N TRP A 678 -14.36 -34.01 -24.62
CA TRP A 678 -14.01 -35.21 -25.41
C TRP A 678 -13.37 -36.28 -24.52
N ALA A 679 -12.43 -35.92 -23.64
CA ALA A 679 -11.75 -36.85 -22.73
C ALA A 679 -12.72 -37.43 -21.67
N MET A 680 -13.58 -36.59 -21.11
CA MET A 680 -14.60 -37.00 -20.13
C MET A 680 -15.62 -37.96 -20.72
N ASN A 681 -16.19 -37.63 -21.89
CA ASN A 681 -17.22 -38.45 -22.55
C ASN A 681 -16.72 -39.84 -22.98
N ARG A 682 -15.40 -39.98 -23.15
CA ARG A 682 -14.75 -41.26 -23.49
C ARG A 682 -14.20 -42.00 -22.29
N GLY A 683 -14.35 -41.46 -21.07
CA GLY A 683 -13.82 -42.08 -19.85
C GLY A 683 -12.30 -42.23 -19.84
N LEU A 684 -11.58 -41.30 -20.49
CA LEU A 684 -10.11 -41.34 -20.63
C LEU A 684 -9.36 -40.67 -19.47
N LEU A 685 -10.08 -39.99 -18.58
CA LEU A 685 -9.48 -39.33 -17.40
C LEU A 685 -9.34 -40.31 -16.25
N SER A 686 -8.18 -40.30 -15.62
CA SER A 686 -7.86 -41.08 -14.41
C SER A 686 -8.16 -40.30 -13.14
N ASN A 687 -8.09 -40.98 -11.98
CA ASN A 687 -8.31 -40.32 -10.69
C ASN A 687 -7.41 -39.09 -10.43
N PRO A 688 -6.10 -39.10 -10.78
CA PRO A 688 -5.28 -37.90 -10.70
C PRO A 688 -5.81 -36.70 -11.50
N ASP A 689 -6.32 -36.94 -12.72
CA ASP A 689 -6.89 -35.88 -13.56
C ASP A 689 -8.17 -35.31 -12.95
N LEU A 690 -9.06 -36.19 -12.49
CA LEU A 690 -10.32 -35.77 -11.84
C LEU A 690 -10.07 -35.04 -10.53
N TRP A 691 -9.06 -35.49 -9.78
CA TRP A 691 -8.65 -34.84 -8.54
C TRP A 691 -8.12 -33.41 -8.76
N VAL A 692 -7.17 -33.22 -9.67
CA VAL A 692 -6.59 -31.90 -9.94
C VAL A 692 -7.62 -30.96 -10.55
N LEU A 693 -8.54 -31.45 -11.38
CA LEU A 693 -9.66 -30.66 -11.91
C LEU A 693 -10.62 -30.22 -10.80
N SER A 694 -10.90 -31.09 -9.82
CA SER A 694 -11.69 -30.76 -8.63
C SER A 694 -11.01 -29.67 -7.79
N LYS A 695 -9.72 -29.83 -7.50
CA LYS A 695 -8.92 -28.84 -6.77
C LYS A 695 -8.88 -27.48 -7.48
N LEU A 696 -8.86 -27.46 -8.82
CA LEU A 696 -8.88 -26.24 -9.60
C LEU A 696 -10.18 -25.43 -9.36
N GLN A 697 -11.35 -26.10 -9.25
CA GLN A 697 -12.62 -25.41 -9.01
C GLN A 697 -12.61 -24.69 -7.67
N HIS A 698 -12.06 -25.31 -6.63
CA HIS A 698 -11.88 -24.69 -5.32
C HIS A 698 -10.94 -23.49 -5.41
N THR A 699 -9.80 -23.65 -6.06
CA THR A 699 -8.80 -22.57 -6.24
C THR A 699 -9.40 -21.36 -6.98
N ILE A 700 -10.18 -21.56 -8.05
CA ILE A 700 -10.86 -20.47 -8.76
C ILE A 700 -11.79 -19.70 -7.82
N ALA A 701 -12.60 -20.43 -7.04
CA ALA A 701 -13.55 -19.83 -6.12
C ALA A 701 -12.86 -19.04 -5.00
N GLU A 702 -11.91 -19.65 -4.30
CA GLU A 702 -11.18 -19.02 -3.19
C GLU A 702 -10.34 -17.83 -3.64
N TYR A 703 -9.64 -17.96 -4.76
CA TYR A 703 -8.86 -16.85 -5.33
C TYR A 703 -9.75 -15.66 -5.65
N THR A 704 -10.88 -15.91 -6.31
CA THR A 704 -11.84 -14.85 -6.65
C THR A 704 -12.44 -14.20 -5.40
N ALA A 705 -12.83 -14.99 -4.40
CA ALA A 705 -13.36 -14.48 -3.14
C ALA A 705 -12.34 -13.60 -2.38
N LYS A 706 -11.08 -14.02 -2.32
CA LYS A 706 -10.00 -13.26 -1.69
C LYS A 706 -9.66 -11.97 -2.44
N LEU A 707 -9.78 -11.95 -3.76
CA LEU A 707 -9.69 -10.70 -4.54
C LEU A 707 -10.85 -9.75 -4.23
N GLU A 708 -12.08 -10.25 -4.09
CA GLU A 708 -13.24 -9.44 -3.73
C GLU A 708 -13.11 -8.83 -2.32
N SER A 709 -12.60 -9.57 -1.36
CA SER A 709 -12.35 -9.09 0.01
C SER A 709 -11.07 -8.27 0.17
N CYS A 710 -10.35 -8.01 -0.91
CA CYS A 710 -9.05 -7.32 -0.91
C CYS A 710 -7.96 -8.00 -0.07
N GLU A 711 -8.07 -9.30 0.19
CA GLU A 711 -7.04 -10.12 0.83
C GLU A 711 -5.99 -10.59 -0.20
N PHE A 712 -5.34 -9.65 -0.87
CA PHE A 712 -4.47 -9.93 -2.01
C PHE A 712 -3.32 -10.87 -1.68
N ASN A 713 -2.75 -10.78 -0.49
CA ASN A 713 -1.67 -11.66 -0.05
C ASN A 713 -2.14 -13.13 0.02
N LEU A 714 -3.33 -13.37 0.57
CA LEU A 714 -3.92 -14.69 0.65
C LEU A 714 -4.35 -15.20 -0.73
N ALA A 715 -4.85 -14.31 -1.59
CA ALA A 715 -5.13 -14.64 -2.97
C ALA A 715 -3.88 -15.13 -3.72
N MET A 716 -2.75 -14.43 -3.58
CA MET A 716 -1.48 -14.86 -4.20
C MET A 716 -1.01 -16.22 -3.67
N VAL A 717 -1.15 -16.47 -2.37
CA VAL A 717 -0.81 -17.77 -1.77
C VAL A 717 -1.68 -18.88 -2.36
N GLU A 718 -2.96 -18.63 -2.64
CA GLU A 718 -3.87 -19.62 -3.21
C GLU A 718 -3.40 -20.11 -4.59
N ILE A 719 -3.14 -19.19 -5.52
CA ILE A 719 -2.65 -19.57 -6.86
C ILE A 719 -1.22 -20.11 -6.84
N GLU A 720 -0.37 -19.64 -5.94
CA GLU A 720 0.96 -20.17 -5.73
C GLU A 720 0.90 -21.64 -5.28
N ASN A 721 0.10 -21.94 -4.26
CA ASN A 721 -0.06 -23.30 -3.73
C ASN A 721 -0.58 -24.24 -4.81
N PHE A 722 -1.59 -23.82 -5.58
CA PHE A 722 -2.11 -24.67 -6.63
C PHE A 722 -1.05 -24.99 -7.70
N ILE A 723 -0.34 -23.99 -8.21
CA ILE A 723 0.62 -24.24 -9.30
C ILE A 723 1.89 -24.98 -8.83
N VAL A 724 2.40 -24.65 -7.65
CA VAL A 724 3.65 -25.23 -7.14
C VAL A 724 3.42 -26.56 -6.44
N GLU A 725 2.51 -26.59 -5.46
CA GLU A 725 2.32 -27.76 -4.61
C GLU A 725 1.41 -28.81 -5.29
N VAL A 726 0.26 -28.37 -5.81
CA VAL A 726 -0.71 -29.30 -6.41
C VAL A 726 -0.27 -29.75 -7.81
N VAL A 727 -0.07 -28.82 -8.74
CA VAL A 727 0.23 -29.19 -10.15
C VAL A 727 1.67 -29.69 -10.29
N SER A 728 2.66 -28.89 -9.88
CA SER A 728 4.08 -29.20 -10.13
C SER A 728 4.59 -30.36 -9.28
N ARG A 729 4.27 -30.39 -7.97
CA ARG A 729 4.84 -31.38 -7.05
C ARG A 729 4.02 -32.67 -6.93
N LEU A 730 2.72 -32.59 -7.17
CA LEU A 730 1.85 -33.76 -7.00
C LEU A 730 1.33 -34.29 -8.33
N TYR A 731 0.58 -33.49 -9.10
CA TYR A 731 -0.07 -33.96 -10.32
C TYR A 731 0.90 -34.39 -11.42
N VAL A 732 1.87 -33.53 -11.78
CA VAL A 732 2.81 -33.85 -12.87
C VAL A 732 3.63 -35.12 -12.61
N PRO A 733 4.15 -35.37 -11.40
CA PRO A 733 4.81 -36.66 -11.10
C PRO A 733 3.89 -37.86 -11.29
N MET A 734 2.60 -37.79 -10.96
CA MET A 734 1.66 -38.90 -11.11
C MET A 734 1.38 -39.26 -12.56
N ILE A 735 1.37 -38.28 -13.49
CA ILE A 735 1.08 -38.52 -14.91
C ILE A 735 2.34 -38.70 -15.78
N ARG A 736 3.52 -38.34 -15.28
CA ARG A 736 4.75 -38.27 -16.08
C ARG A 736 5.10 -39.61 -16.74
N LYS A 737 4.88 -40.73 -16.06
CA LYS A 737 5.16 -42.05 -16.57
C LYS A 737 4.29 -42.40 -17.77
N GLU A 738 3.02 -42.06 -17.73
CA GLU A 738 2.08 -42.27 -18.84
C GLU A 738 2.46 -41.44 -20.08
N LEU A 739 3.09 -40.29 -19.91
CA LEU A 739 3.58 -39.42 -21.01
C LEU A 739 4.94 -39.86 -21.56
N TRP A 740 5.62 -40.81 -20.89
CA TRP A 740 6.97 -41.28 -21.23
C TRP A 740 6.99 -42.49 -22.12
N THR A 741 5.97 -42.64 -23.00
CA THR A 741 5.86 -43.78 -23.91
C THR A 741 5.43 -43.29 -25.32
N ASP A 742 5.87 -44.03 -26.35
CA ASP A 742 5.47 -43.80 -27.74
C ASP A 742 4.48 -44.88 -28.23
N ASP A 743 3.93 -45.68 -27.34
CA ASP A 743 2.95 -46.72 -27.64
C ASP A 743 1.68 -46.11 -28.25
N PRO A 744 1.35 -46.49 -29.53
CA PRO A 744 0.14 -45.99 -30.20
C PRO A 744 -1.17 -46.37 -29.47
N GLU A 745 -1.21 -47.46 -28.72
CA GLU A 745 -2.41 -47.90 -27.99
C GLU A 745 -2.74 -46.93 -26.83
N THR A 746 -1.75 -46.27 -26.26
CA THR A 746 -1.91 -45.32 -25.16
C THR A 746 -2.09 -43.88 -25.64
N LEU A 747 -2.08 -43.58 -26.94
CA LEU A 747 -2.13 -42.23 -27.49
C LEU A 747 -3.40 -41.49 -27.04
N ASN A 748 -4.57 -42.11 -27.07
CA ASN A 748 -5.80 -41.44 -26.61
C ASN A 748 -5.73 -41.05 -25.14
N ARG A 749 -5.09 -41.86 -24.29
CA ARG A 749 -4.88 -41.51 -22.87
C ARG A 749 -3.93 -40.34 -22.74
N ARG A 750 -2.80 -40.29 -23.49
CA ARG A 750 -1.90 -39.13 -23.49
C ARG A 750 -2.57 -37.86 -23.96
N LEU A 751 -3.36 -37.95 -25.04
CA LEU A 751 -4.16 -36.80 -25.52
C LEU A 751 -5.15 -36.29 -24.47
N ALA A 752 -5.75 -37.21 -23.67
CA ALA A 752 -6.63 -36.83 -22.58
C ALA A 752 -5.90 -36.12 -21.43
N ILE A 753 -4.67 -36.56 -21.10
CA ILE A 753 -3.80 -35.85 -20.16
C ILE A 753 -3.50 -34.44 -20.67
N TYR A 754 -3.18 -34.28 -21.97
CA TYR A 754 -2.94 -32.96 -22.55
C TYR A 754 -4.19 -32.09 -22.54
N ALA A 755 -5.37 -32.64 -22.74
CA ALA A 755 -6.64 -31.92 -22.60
C ALA A 755 -6.83 -31.38 -21.16
N CYS A 756 -6.50 -32.22 -20.16
CA CYS A 756 -6.52 -31.81 -18.77
C CYS A 756 -5.47 -30.71 -18.46
N LEU A 757 -4.23 -30.90 -18.89
CA LEU A 757 -3.16 -29.91 -18.73
C LEU A 757 -3.48 -28.58 -19.46
N TRP A 758 -4.01 -28.63 -20.69
CA TRP A 758 -4.48 -27.46 -21.41
C TRP A 758 -5.46 -26.65 -20.58
N HIS A 759 -6.48 -27.34 -20.06
CA HIS A 759 -7.53 -26.69 -19.27
C HIS A 759 -6.96 -26.06 -17.99
N ILE A 760 -6.19 -26.81 -17.22
CA ILE A 760 -5.61 -26.36 -15.95
C ILE A 760 -4.64 -25.20 -16.16
N LEU A 761 -3.67 -25.36 -17.05
CA LEU A 761 -2.60 -24.39 -17.24
C LEU A 761 -3.09 -23.12 -17.92
N LYS A 762 -4.01 -23.23 -18.90
CA LYS A 762 -4.67 -22.04 -19.47
C LYS A 762 -5.45 -21.29 -18.40
N THR A 763 -6.22 -21.98 -17.57
CA THR A 763 -6.94 -21.37 -16.45
C THR A 763 -5.96 -20.64 -15.50
N MET A 764 -4.85 -21.26 -15.15
CA MET A 764 -3.84 -20.62 -14.31
C MET A 764 -3.22 -19.39 -14.97
N VAL A 765 -2.94 -19.43 -16.26
CA VAL A 765 -2.48 -18.25 -17.03
C VAL A 765 -3.50 -17.11 -16.95
N LEU A 766 -4.80 -17.41 -17.03
CA LEU A 766 -5.87 -16.41 -16.87
C LEU A 766 -5.92 -15.85 -15.44
N LEU A 767 -5.81 -16.72 -14.43
CA LEU A 767 -5.81 -16.29 -13.02
C LEU A 767 -4.57 -15.46 -12.64
N PHE A 768 -3.41 -15.78 -13.20
CA PHE A 768 -2.18 -15.00 -13.00
C PHE A 768 -2.17 -13.66 -13.75
N ASN A 769 -2.97 -13.51 -14.83
CA ASN A 769 -2.93 -12.32 -15.68
C ASN A 769 -3.09 -10.98 -14.92
N PRO A 770 -4.00 -10.83 -13.96
CA PRO A 770 -4.12 -9.56 -13.24
C PRO A 770 -2.87 -9.13 -12.49
N VAL A 771 -2.07 -10.08 -11.99
CA VAL A 771 -0.87 -9.80 -11.19
C VAL A 771 0.43 -9.92 -12.00
N THR A 772 0.53 -10.86 -12.94
CA THR A 772 1.72 -11.09 -13.77
C THR A 772 1.38 -11.04 -15.28
N PRO A 773 0.98 -9.86 -15.77
CA PRO A 773 0.39 -9.73 -17.09
C PRO A 773 1.36 -10.04 -18.24
N PHE A 774 2.66 -9.80 -18.07
CA PHE A 774 3.63 -10.06 -19.12
C PHE A 774 3.83 -11.55 -19.38
N LEU A 775 4.06 -12.32 -18.32
CA LEU A 775 4.24 -13.77 -18.42
C LEU A 775 2.96 -14.43 -18.95
N SER A 776 1.81 -13.99 -18.43
CA SER A 776 0.52 -14.51 -18.86
C SER A 776 0.25 -14.26 -20.34
N GLU A 777 0.46 -13.04 -20.81
CA GLU A 777 0.32 -12.72 -22.25
C GLU A 777 1.33 -13.51 -23.10
N PHE A 778 2.58 -13.60 -22.65
CA PHE A 778 3.60 -14.35 -23.37
C PHE A 778 3.22 -15.83 -23.55
N LEU A 779 2.84 -16.51 -22.47
CA LEU A 779 2.41 -17.90 -22.51
C LEU A 779 1.17 -18.06 -23.38
N TYR A 780 0.23 -17.13 -23.26
CA TYR A 780 -0.98 -17.13 -24.06
C TYR A 780 -0.70 -17.02 -25.57
N GLN A 781 0.16 -16.10 -26.00
CA GLN A 781 0.53 -15.91 -27.39
C GLN A 781 1.38 -17.08 -27.94
N LYS A 782 2.39 -17.52 -27.16
CA LYS A 782 3.36 -18.52 -27.67
C LYS A 782 2.84 -19.96 -27.64
N ILE A 783 1.85 -20.25 -26.82
CA ILE A 783 1.31 -21.60 -26.63
C ILE A 783 -0.14 -21.68 -27.05
N TYR A 784 -1.02 -20.98 -26.35
CA TYR A 784 -2.47 -21.18 -26.49
C TYR A 784 -2.98 -20.68 -27.84
N ARG A 785 -2.66 -19.47 -28.25
CA ARG A 785 -3.07 -18.95 -29.55
C ARG A 785 -2.35 -19.64 -30.72
N LYS A 786 -1.12 -20.10 -30.50
CA LYS A 786 -0.40 -20.86 -31.52
C LYS A 786 -1.06 -22.20 -31.79
N LEU A 787 -1.58 -22.88 -30.77
CA LEU A 787 -2.31 -24.15 -30.90
C LEU A 787 -3.79 -23.96 -31.30
N ASN A 788 -4.38 -22.82 -30.90
CA ASN A 788 -5.75 -22.47 -31.28
C ASN A 788 -5.86 -20.99 -31.68
N PRO A 789 -5.68 -20.64 -32.95
CA PRO A 789 -5.73 -19.25 -33.44
C PRO A 789 -7.10 -18.55 -33.30
N ASP A 790 -8.19 -19.31 -33.04
CA ASP A 790 -9.52 -18.75 -32.83
C ASP A 790 -9.71 -18.11 -31.45
N LEU A 791 -8.77 -18.29 -30.53
CA LEU A 791 -8.80 -17.62 -29.24
C LEU A 791 -8.65 -16.09 -29.39
N PRO A 792 -9.18 -15.29 -28.44
CA PRO A 792 -9.06 -13.84 -28.45
C PRO A 792 -7.63 -13.35 -28.68
N GLU A 793 -7.48 -12.16 -29.27
CA GLU A 793 -6.17 -11.58 -29.65
C GLU A 793 -5.23 -11.41 -28.47
N SER A 794 -5.75 -11.21 -27.26
CA SER A 794 -4.98 -11.04 -26.03
C SER A 794 -5.61 -11.82 -24.89
N VAL A 795 -4.80 -12.25 -23.94
CA VAL A 795 -5.25 -12.85 -22.67
C VAL A 795 -6.20 -11.90 -21.92
N ASN A 796 -6.04 -10.59 -22.09
CA ASN A 796 -6.89 -9.59 -21.44
C ASN A 796 -8.31 -9.53 -22.00
N PHE A 797 -8.57 -10.13 -23.15
CA PHE A 797 -9.91 -10.19 -23.78
C PHE A 797 -10.65 -11.49 -23.41
N GLU A 798 -9.97 -12.42 -22.76
CA GLU A 798 -10.58 -13.65 -22.22
C GLU A 798 -11.51 -13.33 -21.06
N SER A 799 -12.46 -14.24 -20.82
CA SER A 799 -13.37 -14.16 -19.68
C SER A 799 -12.71 -14.69 -18.42
N TRP A 800 -13.04 -14.08 -17.27
CA TRP A 800 -12.59 -14.58 -15.97
C TRP A 800 -13.10 -16.01 -15.72
N PRO A 801 -12.23 -16.95 -15.33
CA PRO A 801 -12.63 -18.31 -15.04
C PRO A 801 -13.69 -18.38 -13.94
N LYS A 802 -14.71 -19.20 -14.15
CA LYS A 802 -15.74 -19.48 -13.15
C LYS A 802 -15.62 -20.93 -12.69
N PRO A 803 -15.85 -21.23 -11.41
CA PRO A 803 -15.82 -22.60 -10.94
C PRO A 803 -17.00 -23.40 -11.54
N ASP A 804 -16.71 -24.60 -12.03
CA ASP A 804 -17.71 -25.58 -12.42
C ASP A 804 -17.91 -26.58 -11.27
N TRP A 805 -18.94 -26.36 -10.48
CA TRP A 805 -19.24 -27.18 -9.31
C TRP A 805 -19.65 -28.61 -9.64
N LYS A 806 -19.98 -28.92 -10.91
CA LYS A 806 -20.25 -30.29 -11.35
C LYS A 806 -18.96 -31.13 -11.45
N VAL A 807 -17.84 -30.48 -11.68
CA VAL A 807 -16.52 -31.14 -11.75
C VAL A 807 -15.93 -31.33 -10.35
N ARG A 808 -16.38 -30.61 -9.35
CA ARG A 808 -15.86 -30.75 -7.98
C ARG A 808 -16.28 -32.08 -7.35
N ASN A 809 -15.34 -32.78 -6.80
CA ASN A 809 -15.53 -34.06 -6.10
C ASN A 809 -14.84 -34.05 -4.73
N PRO A 810 -15.50 -33.56 -3.66
CA PRO A 810 -14.92 -33.48 -2.33
C PRO A 810 -14.49 -34.85 -1.76
N ALA A 811 -15.22 -35.91 -2.08
CA ALA A 811 -14.84 -37.25 -1.62
C ALA A 811 -13.51 -37.72 -2.22
N LEU A 812 -13.28 -37.41 -3.51
CA LEU A 812 -12.02 -37.70 -4.17
C LEU A 812 -10.88 -36.82 -3.60
N GLU A 813 -11.15 -35.55 -3.31
CA GLU A 813 -10.18 -34.67 -2.66
C GLU A 813 -9.74 -35.23 -1.30
N GLU A 814 -10.70 -35.69 -0.49
CA GLU A 814 -10.42 -36.34 0.81
C GLU A 814 -9.63 -37.64 0.64
N ALA A 815 -10.00 -38.48 -0.33
CA ALA A 815 -9.28 -39.71 -0.63
C ALA A 815 -7.79 -39.43 -0.98
N PHE A 816 -7.52 -38.42 -1.79
CA PHE A 816 -6.14 -38.01 -2.12
C PHE A 816 -5.39 -37.43 -0.92
N GLU A 817 -6.05 -36.70 -0.05
CA GLU A 817 -5.43 -36.21 1.19
C GLU A 817 -4.99 -37.36 2.07
N LYS A 818 -5.82 -38.39 2.25
CA LYS A 818 -5.44 -39.61 2.98
C LYS A 818 -4.33 -40.39 2.28
N LEU A 819 -4.37 -40.47 0.94
CA LEU A 819 -3.31 -41.08 0.15
C LEU A 819 -1.96 -40.38 0.40
N PHE A 820 -1.91 -39.08 0.35
CA PHE A 820 -0.68 -38.33 0.57
C PHE A 820 -0.17 -38.48 2.02
N THR A 821 -1.08 -38.54 3.00
CA THR A 821 -0.72 -38.88 4.40
C THR A 821 -0.07 -40.24 4.48
N CYS A 822 -0.64 -41.26 3.81
CA CYS A 822 -0.04 -42.61 3.75
C CYS A 822 1.35 -42.61 3.10
N VAL A 823 1.50 -41.92 1.97
CA VAL A 823 2.77 -41.79 1.26
C VAL A 823 3.82 -41.04 2.09
N SER A 824 3.44 -40.05 2.83
CA SER A 824 4.30 -39.34 3.78
C SER A 824 4.79 -40.26 4.89
N ALA A 825 3.89 -41.09 5.46
CA ALA A 825 4.24 -42.07 6.45
C ALA A 825 5.22 -43.13 5.84
N VAL A 826 4.98 -43.56 4.59
CA VAL A 826 5.92 -44.44 3.87
C VAL A 826 7.31 -43.81 3.80
N TYR A 827 7.41 -42.54 3.42
CA TYR A 827 8.71 -41.88 3.33
C TYR A 827 9.39 -41.72 4.68
N SER A 828 8.65 -41.49 5.74
CA SER A 828 9.16 -41.42 7.11
C SER A 828 9.68 -42.81 7.57
N ALA A 829 8.96 -43.89 7.27
CA ALA A 829 9.39 -45.25 7.58
C ALA A 829 10.66 -45.65 6.78
N ARG A 830 10.72 -45.29 5.49
CA ARG A 830 11.92 -45.49 4.66
C ARG A 830 13.15 -44.76 5.19
N GLN A 831 12.96 -43.52 5.65
CA GLN A 831 14.05 -42.73 6.22
C GLN A 831 14.61 -43.37 7.50
N LYS A 832 13.74 -43.85 8.39
CA LYS A 832 14.14 -44.59 9.59
C LYS A 832 14.94 -45.81 9.25
N ALA A 833 14.52 -46.53 8.21
CA ALA A 833 15.20 -47.76 7.73
C ALA A 833 16.41 -47.49 6.81
N LYS A 834 16.73 -46.24 6.52
CA LYS A 834 17.77 -45.81 5.56
C LYS A 834 17.61 -46.42 4.16
N VAL A 835 16.37 -46.66 3.73
CA VAL A 835 16.03 -47.17 2.39
C VAL A 835 15.70 -46.01 1.46
N LYS A 836 16.41 -45.89 0.37
CA LYS A 836 16.19 -44.82 -0.64
C LYS A 836 14.78 -44.96 -1.25
N ARG A 837 14.11 -43.85 -1.53
CA ARG A 837 12.74 -43.80 -2.10
C ARG A 837 12.61 -44.56 -3.42
N ARG A 838 13.62 -44.57 -4.27
CA ARG A 838 13.64 -45.22 -5.60
C ARG A 838 13.86 -46.73 -5.56
N TRP A 839 14.23 -47.27 -4.41
CA TRP A 839 14.40 -48.69 -4.27
C TRP A 839 13.06 -49.36 -3.95
N PRO A 840 12.57 -50.26 -4.80
CA PRO A 840 11.29 -50.94 -4.55
C PRO A 840 11.32 -51.78 -3.29
N LEU A 841 10.17 -51.90 -2.62
CA LEU A 841 9.95 -52.82 -1.51
C LEU A 841 8.82 -53.78 -1.85
N ARG A 842 8.75 -54.92 -1.16
CA ARG A 842 7.77 -55.96 -1.45
C ARG A 842 6.37 -55.51 -1.04
N LYS A 843 6.18 -55.12 0.23
CA LYS A 843 4.86 -54.94 0.80
C LYS A 843 4.78 -53.76 1.76
N ALA A 844 3.67 -53.08 1.72
CA ALA A 844 3.21 -52.13 2.74
C ALA A 844 1.94 -52.66 3.43
N ILE A 845 1.80 -52.41 4.73
CA ILE A 845 0.57 -52.65 5.48
C ILE A 845 0.12 -51.32 6.03
N ILE A 846 -1.10 -50.89 5.69
CA ILE A 846 -1.70 -49.61 6.14
C ILE A 846 -2.68 -49.95 7.27
N ILE A 847 -2.45 -49.40 8.44
CA ILE A 847 -3.34 -49.50 9.59
C ILE A 847 -4.13 -48.21 9.70
N ALA A 848 -5.43 -48.26 9.49
CA ALA A 848 -6.33 -47.13 9.55
C ALA A 848 -7.77 -47.57 9.83
N PRO A 849 -8.66 -46.70 10.28
CA PRO A 849 -10.10 -46.94 10.38
C PRO A 849 -10.68 -47.43 9.04
N GLU A 850 -11.70 -48.30 9.09
CA GLU A 850 -12.33 -48.89 7.90
C GLU A 850 -12.81 -47.81 6.90
N SER A 851 -13.32 -46.68 7.39
CA SER A 851 -13.75 -45.54 6.53
C SER A 851 -12.60 -45.01 5.66
N ILE A 852 -11.39 -44.90 6.24
CA ILE A 852 -10.19 -44.47 5.51
C ILE A 852 -9.74 -45.55 4.54
N CYS A 853 -9.75 -46.82 4.97
CA CYS A 853 -9.39 -47.93 4.10
C CYS A 853 -10.30 -48.00 2.84
N GLN A 854 -11.57 -47.72 2.99
CA GLN A 854 -12.51 -47.69 1.86
C GLN A 854 -12.23 -46.53 0.89
N LEU A 855 -11.83 -45.37 1.39
CA LEU A 855 -11.42 -44.22 0.56
C LEU A 855 -10.14 -44.53 -0.25
N LEU A 856 -9.20 -45.27 0.32
CA LEU A 856 -7.90 -45.57 -0.30
C LEU A 856 -7.96 -46.70 -1.34
N LYS A 857 -8.85 -47.67 -1.20
CA LYS A 857 -8.94 -48.84 -2.12
C LYS A 857 -9.03 -48.48 -3.59
N PRO A 858 -9.83 -47.48 -4.01
CA PRO A 858 -9.89 -47.04 -5.42
C PRO A 858 -8.58 -46.42 -5.93
N LEU A 859 -7.68 -45.99 -5.04
CA LEU A 859 -6.40 -45.37 -5.35
C LEU A 859 -5.21 -46.32 -5.18
N ASN A 860 -5.47 -47.63 -5.11
CA ASN A 860 -4.49 -48.67 -4.78
C ASN A 860 -3.29 -48.64 -5.73
N GLU A 861 -3.51 -48.61 -7.03
CA GLU A 861 -2.45 -48.57 -8.03
C GLU A 861 -1.56 -47.34 -7.88
N LEU A 862 -2.18 -46.19 -7.66
CA LEU A 862 -1.48 -44.91 -7.44
C LEU A 862 -0.64 -44.93 -6.14
N PHE A 863 -1.19 -45.56 -5.07
CA PHE A 863 -0.42 -45.74 -3.84
C PHE A 863 0.81 -46.63 -4.07
N LEU A 864 0.65 -47.77 -4.74
CA LEU A 864 1.75 -48.67 -5.05
C LEU A 864 2.87 -47.97 -5.81
N GLU A 865 2.51 -47.15 -6.77
CA GLU A 865 3.46 -46.37 -7.57
C GLU A 865 4.17 -45.30 -6.73
N MET A 866 3.42 -44.46 -6.01
CA MET A 866 4.00 -43.38 -5.19
C MET A 866 4.83 -43.90 -4.03
N ALA A 867 4.38 -44.93 -3.35
CA ALA A 867 5.08 -45.58 -2.26
C ALA A 867 6.28 -46.46 -2.71
N ASN A 868 6.32 -46.80 -4.02
CA ASN A 868 7.28 -47.69 -4.61
C ASN A 868 7.32 -49.07 -3.90
N VAL A 869 6.14 -49.69 -3.77
CA VAL A 869 5.92 -51.01 -3.21
C VAL A 869 5.14 -51.85 -4.20
N LYS A 870 5.26 -53.19 -4.11
CA LYS A 870 4.60 -54.12 -5.04
C LYS A 870 3.21 -54.52 -4.57
N GLU A 871 2.98 -54.54 -3.27
CA GLU A 871 1.74 -54.99 -2.65
C GLU A 871 1.35 -54.07 -1.50
N VAL A 872 0.05 -53.90 -1.28
CA VAL A 872 -0.50 -53.21 -0.11
C VAL A 872 -1.64 -53.99 0.51
N GLU A 873 -1.67 -53.97 1.83
CA GLU A 873 -2.73 -54.55 2.66
C GLU A 873 -3.30 -53.50 3.61
N TYR A 874 -4.62 -53.48 3.74
CA TYR A 874 -5.34 -52.55 4.61
C TYR A 874 -5.92 -53.32 5.82
N LEU A 875 -5.55 -52.91 7.01
CA LEU A 875 -5.99 -53.49 8.28
C LEU A 875 -6.45 -52.40 9.26
N GLN A 876 -7.26 -52.80 10.24
CA GLN A 876 -7.69 -51.90 11.33
C GLN A 876 -6.75 -51.99 12.53
N GLU A 877 -6.08 -53.17 12.73
CA GLU A 877 -5.13 -53.39 13.80
C GLU A 877 -3.84 -54.04 13.25
N PRO A 878 -2.67 -53.76 13.88
CA PRO A 878 -1.42 -54.38 13.48
C PRO A 878 -1.48 -55.92 13.59
N PRO A 879 -0.97 -56.65 12.61
CA PRO A 879 -0.90 -58.11 12.69
C PRO A 879 -0.07 -58.56 13.88
N LYS A 880 -0.51 -59.60 14.60
CA LYS A 880 0.15 -60.11 15.82
C LYS A 880 1.61 -60.52 15.56
N ASN A 881 1.92 -61.00 14.38
CA ASN A 881 3.26 -61.44 13.98
C ASN A 881 4.28 -60.28 13.75
N ILE A 882 3.83 -59.05 13.60
CA ILE A 882 4.74 -57.90 13.45
C ILE A 882 5.20 -57.38 14.83
N GLN A 883 4.51 -57.73 15.91
CA GLN A 883 4.84 -57.36 17.27
C GLN A 883 5.87 -58.27 17.93
N ASP A 884 6.25 -59.38 17.28
CA ASP A 884 7.25 -60.31 17.78
C ASP A 884 8.67 -59.76 17.53
N GLU A 885 9.50 -59.66 18.56
CA GLU A 885 10.86 -59.07 18.50
C GLU A 885 11.74 -59.69 17.41
N THR A 886 11.56 -60.99 17.08
CA THR A 886 12.29 -61.71 16.04
C THR A 886 11.89 -61.32 14.63
N VAL A 887 10.75 -60.62 14.43
CA VAL A 887 10.21 -60.18 13.15
C VAL A 887 10.30 -58.67 13.01
N ALA A 888 10.49 -57.96 14.11
CA ALA A 888 10.54 -56.49 14.15
C ALA A 888 11.67 -55.92 13.26
N GLU A 889 12.82 -56.60 13.13
CA GLU A 889 13.92 -56.18 12.25
C GLU A 889 13.56 -56.20 10.74
N LYS A 890 12.48 -56.87 10.37
CA LYS A 890 12.01 -57.00 9.00
C LYS A 890 11.12 -55.80 8.58
N TRP A 891 10.52 -55.10 9.53
CA TRP A 891 9.52 -54.09 9.30
C TRP A 891 9.95 -52.70 9.81
N ALA A 892 9.88 -51.71 8.92
CA ALA A 892 9.97 -50.31 9.33
C ALA A 892 8.57 -49.72 9.36
N TYR A 893 8.30 -48.85 10.34
CA TYR A 893 7.00 -48.22 10.46
C TYR A 893 7.07 -46.72 10.81
N ALA A 894 6.04 -46.03 10.42
CA ALA A 894 5.79 -44.65 10.86
C ALA A 894 4.28 -44.39 10.90
N SER A 895 3.90 -43.42 11.73
CA SER A 895 2.52 -42.98 11.88
C SER A 895 2.40 -41.48 11.56
N GLU A 896 1.36 -41.12 10.82
CA GLU A 896 1.04 -39.72 10.49
C GLU A 896 -0.48 -39.57 10.34
N GLY A 897 -1.07 -38.52 10.91
CA GLY A 897 -2.49 -38.25 10.77
C GLY A 897 -3.45 -39.37 11.16
N GLY A 898 -3.10 -40.17 12.15
CA GLY A 898 -3.90 -41.33 12.60
C GLY A 898 -3.76 -42.59 11.71
N ILE A 899 -2.86 -42.60 10.74
CA ILE A 899 -2.58 -43.69 9.84
C ILE A 899 -1.18 -44.24 10.18
N THR A 900 -1.03 -45.53 10.33
CA THR A 900 0.27 -46.21 10.55
C THR A 900 0.60 -47.08 9.35
N VAL A 901 1.80 -46.94 8.82
CA VAL A 901 2.28 -47.75 7.70
C VAL A 901 3.46 -48.59 8.14
N TYR A 902 3.38 -49.91 7.88
CA TYR A 902 4.47 -50.86 8.04
C TYR A 902 5.02 -51.24 6.67
N LEU A 903 6.35 -51.24 6.51
CA LEU A 903 7.05 -51.59 5.26
C LEU A 903 7.93 -52.79 5.45
N ASP A 904 7.78 -53.81 4.61
CA ASP A 904 8.74 -54.91 4.50
C ASP A 904 10.02 -54.39 3.86
N ILE A 905 11.08 -54.26 4.65
CA ILE A 905 12.38 -53.71 4.19
C ILE A 905 13.33 -54.77 3.64
N GLN A 906 12.95 -56.06 3.64
CA GLN A 906 13.74 -57.10 3.00
C GLN A 906 13.67 -56.98 1.48
N ARG A 907 14.80 -57.22 0.83
CA ARG A 907 14.94 -57.11 -0.64
C ARG A 907 15.56 -58.38 -1.18
N ASP A 908 14.88 -58.98 -2.14
CA ASP A 908 15.41 -60.10 -2.95
C ASP A 908 16.21 -59.60 -4.15
N GLU A 909 16.83 -60.55 -4.92
CA GLU A 909 17.62 -60.21 -6.11
C GLU A 909 16.81 -59.37 -7.12
N GLN A 910 15.54 -59.63 -7.28
CA GLN A 910 14.66 -58.88 -8.21
C GLN A 910 14.51 -57.44 -7.77
N LEU A 911 14.20 -57.18 -6.50
CA LEU A 911 14.04 -55.81 -5.95
C LEU A 911 15.38 -55.04 -5.95
N LEU A 912 16.48 -55.75 -5.66
CA LEU A 912 17.83 -55.17 -5.74
C LEU A 912 18.18 -54.75 -7.17
N GLY A 913 17.93 -55.65 -8.16
CA GLY A 913 18.15 -55.38 -9.58
C GLY A 913 17.33 -54.20 -10.11
N GLU A 914 16.05 -54.15 -9.77
CA GLU A 914 15.17 -53.03 -10.14
C GLU A 914 15.63 -51.70 -9.50
N GLY A 915 16.03 -51.74 -8.23
CA GLY A 915 16.57 -50.56 -7.53
C GLY A 915 17.83 -50.01 -8.19
N LEU A 916 18.76 -50.87 -8.53
CA LEU A 916 20.01 -50.55 -9.20
C LEU A 916 19.75 -49.98 -10.61
N MET A 917 18.85 -50.62 -11.37
CA MET A 917 18.43 -50.16 -12.69
C MET A 917 17.89 -48.72 -12.63
N ARG A 918 17.00 -48.38 -11.68
CA ARG A 918 16.46 -47.03 -11.51
C ARG A 918 17.54 -46.03 -11.10
N ASP A 919 18.51 -46.43 -10.28
CA ASP A 919 19.65 -45.62 -9.91
C ASP A 919 20.53 -45.23 -11.10
N ILE A 920 20.78 -46.17 -12.01
CA ILE A 920 21.54 -45.94 -13.23
C ILE A 920 20.74 -45.14 -14.24
N ALA A 921 19.47 -45.47 -14.46
CA ALA A 921 18.58 -44.72 -15.38
C ALA A 921 18.53 -43.25 -15.05
N ARG A 922 18.49 -42.91 -13.75
CA ARG A 922 18.53 -41.48 -13.32
C ARG A 922 19.82 -40.77 -13.77
N ARG A 923 20.97 -41.44 -13.72
CA ARG A 923 22.25 -40.87 -14.15
C ARG A 923 22.29 -40.70 -15.66
N VAL A 924 21.75 -41.64 -16.40
CA VAL A 924 21.58 -41.54 -17.86
C VAL A 924 20.68 -40.34 -18.18
N GLN A 925 19.57 -40.14 -17.46
CA GLN A 925 18.67 -38.97 -17.66
C GLN A 925 19.37 -37.63 -17.34
N ALA A 926 20.21 -37.60 -16.30
CA ALA A 926 21.02 -36.42 -15.99
C ALA A 926 22.02 -36.11 -17.14
N LEU A 927 22.70 -37.12 -17.64
CA LEU A 927 23.63 -37.00 -18.76
C LEU A 927 22.94 -36.57 -20.05
N ARG A 928 21.75 -37.08 -20.35
CA ARG A 928 20.94 -36.62 -21.47
C ARG A 928 20.69 -35.11 -21.39
N LYS A 929 20.33 -34.61 -20.20
CA LYS A 929 20.09 -33.17 -19.97
C LYS A 929 21.36 -32.35 -20.15
N GLU A 930 22.49 -32.80 -19.64
CA GLU A 930 23.82 -32.18 -19.81
C GLU A 930 24.23 -32.11 -21.27
N LEU A 931 23.94 -33.13 -22.07
CA LEU A 931 24.22 -33.17 -23.50
C LEU A 931 23.21 -32.43 -24.36
N GLY A 932 22.17 -31.86 -23.75
CA GLY A 932 21.19 -31.00 -24.45
C GLY A 932 20.06 -31.74 -25.15
N PHE A 933 19.89 -33.07 -24.92
CA PHE A 933 18.76 -33.80 -25.46
C PHE A 933 17.45 -33.33 -24.87
N ILE A 934 16.42 -33.15 -25.73
CA ILE A 934 15.09 -32.85 -25.27
C ILE A 934 14.41 -34.10 -24.71
N PRO A 935 13.43 -33.96 -23.79
CA PRO A 935 12.78 -35.10 -23.11
C PRO A 935 12.14 -36.11 -24.06
N THR A 936 11.61 -35.69 -25.18
CA THR A 936 10.93 -36.53 -26.19
C THR A 936 11.86 -37.21 -27.17
N GLU A 937 13.15 -36.89 -27.20
CA GLU A 937 14.11 -37.41 -28.15
C GLU A 937 14.51 -38.84 -27.80
N ILE A 938 14.56 -39.73 -28.80
CA ILE A 938 15.01 -41.12 -28.66
C ILE A 938 16.50 -41.20 -29.03
N ILE A 939 17.34 -41.63 -28.10
CA ILE A 939 18.76 -41.82 -28.30
C ILE A 939 19.07 -43.20 -28.87
N GLY A 940 20.21 -43.35 -29.56
CA GLY A 940 20.59 -44.61 -30.20
C GLY A 940 20.89 -45.67 -29.18
N SER A 941 22.07 -45.65 -28.60
CA SER A 941 22.54 -46.63 -27.64
C SER A 941 23.11 -45.99 -26.36
N VAL A 942 22.85 -46.61 -25.22
CA VAL A 942 23.47 -46.25 -23.93
C VAL A 942 24.41 -47.36 -23.50
N TYR A 943 25.64 -47.00 -23.24
CA TYR A 943 26.69 -47.91 -22.81
C TYR A 943 27.01 -47.67 -21.33
N ILE A 944 26.96 -48.70 -20.51
CA ILE A 944 27.22 -48.65 -19.06
C ILE A 944 28.38 -49.63 -18.76
N ALA A 945 29.52 -49.09 -18.31
CA ALA A 945 30.73 -49.83 -18.00
C ALA A 945 31.14 -49.66 -16.52
N GLY A 946 32.02 -50.56 -16.05
CA GLY A 946 32.52 -50.56 -14.67
C GLY A 946 31.62 -51.30 -13.70
N LEU A 947 30.72 -52.16 -14.19
CA LEU A 947 29.82 -52.98 -13.37
C LEU A 947 30.56 -54.26 -12.87
N ASN A 948 30.42 -54.61 -11.61
CA ASN A 948 30.92 -55.90 -11.12
C ASN A 948 29.98 -57.06 -11.55
N GLU A 949 30.43 -58.32 -11.33
CA GLU A 949 29.66 -59.49 -11.75
C GLU A 949 28.28 -59.62 -11.13
N GLU A 950 28.14 -59.24 -9.87
CA GLU A 950 26.86 -59.25 -9.17
C GLU A 950 25.90 -58.18 -9.78
N GLN A 951 26.39 -56.97 -9.99
CA GLN A 951 25.61 -55.90 -10.63
C GLN A 951 25.17 -56.28 -12.05
N LEU A 952 26.05 -56.91 -12.85
CA LEU A 952 25.71 -57.40 -14.18
C LEU A 952 24.60 -58.45 -14.12
N LYS A 953 24.70 -59.43 -13.15
CA LYS A 953 23.67 -60.46 -12.97
C LYS A 953 22.31 -59.81 -12.62
N LEU A 954 22.31 -58.87 -11.69
CA LEU A 954 21.11 -58.16 -11.24
C LEU A 954 20.46 -57.31 -12.33
N LEU A 955 21.24 -56.66 -13.18
CA LEU A 955 20.75 -55.72 -14.20
C LEU A 955 20.33 -56.39 -15.51
N LYS A 956 20.88 -57.54 -15.84
CA LYS A 956 20.61 -58.22 -17.12
C LYS A 956 19.10 -58.40 -17.42
N PRO A 957 18.25 -58.78 -16.46
CA PRO A 957 16.81 -58.91 -16.70
C PRO A 957 16.08 -57.55 -16.98
N PHE A 958 16.69 -56.40 -16.65
CA PHE A 958 16.09 -55.09 -16.69
C PHE A 958 16.60 -54.21 -17.84
N THR A 959 17.41 -54.71 -18.77
CA THR A 959 18.01 -53.91 -19.88
C THR A 959 16.95 -53.29 -20.79
N SER A 960 15.89 -54.05 -21.15
CA SER A 960 14.78 -53.51 -21.98
C SER A 960 14.01 -52.45 -21.24
N GLN A 961 13.70 -52.69 -19.97
CA GLN A 961 12.99 -51.69 -19.14
C GLN A 961 13.84 -50.44 -18.90
N MET A 962 15.16 -50.59 -18.76
CA MET A 962 16.09 -49.48 -18.67
C MET A 962 16.09 -48.65 -19.97
N ALA A 963 16.11 -49.30 -21.14
CA ALA A 963 16.08 -48.64 -22.44
C ALA A 963 14.81 -47.79 -22.60
N GLU A 964 13.65 -48.28 -22.20
CA GLU A 964 12.39 -47.55 -22.17
C GLU A 964 12.47 -46.33 -21.24
N LEU A 965 12.94 -46.53 -19.99
CA LEU A 965 13.05 -45.47 -18.99
C LEU A 965 13.95 -44.32 -19.42
N VAL A 966 15.00 -44.60 -20.21
CA VAL A 966 15.96 -43.59 -20.69
C VAL A 966 15.70 -43.15 -22.12
N ARG A 967 14.61 -43.64 -22.75
CA ARG A 967 14.28 -43.39 -24.16
C ARG A 967 15.46 -43.67 -25.08
N ALA A 968 16.06 -44.88 -24.97
CA ALA A 968 17.10 -45.36 -25.82
C ALA A 968 16.60 -46.56 -26.62
N ARG A 969 17.15 -46.76 -27.81
CA ARG A 969 16.85 -47.95 -28.59
C ARG A 969 17.39 -49.23 -27.94
N GLU A 970 18.56 -49.10 -27.30
CA GLU A 970 19.18 -50.18 -26.57
C GLU A 970 20.07 -49.69 -25.40
N VAL A 971 20.26 -50.57 -24.43
CA VAL A 971 21.21 -50.40 -23.31
C VAL A 971 22.13 -51.57 -23.28
N GLN A 972 23.45 -51.33 -23.28
CA GLN A 972 24.48 -52.36 -23.22
C GLN A 972 25.30 -52.23 -21.93
N LEU A 973 25.52 -53.38 -21.24
CA LEU A 973 26.17 -53.49 -19.93
C LEU A 973 27.54 -54.16 -20.04
N TYR A 974 28.57 -53.59 -19.40
CA TYR A 974 29.95 -54.09 -19.44
C TYR A 974 30.60 -54.06 -18.06
N SER A 975 31.46 -55.09 -17.78
CA SER A 975 32.28 -55.09 -16.58
C SER A 975 33.49 -54.13 -16.71
N GLY A 976 34.07 -54.02 -17.92
CA GLY A 976 35.13 -53.08 -18.24
C GLY A 976 34.72 -52.12 -19.34
N GLN A 977 35.50 -51.08 -19.58
CA GLN A 977 35.23 -50.14 -20.63
C GLN A 977 35.44 -50.76 -22.02
N PRO A 978 34.43 -50.90 -22.88
CA PRO A 978 34.60 -51.48 -24.23
C PRO A 978 35.40 -50.49 -25.11
N LYS A 979 36.07 -51.04 -26.15
CA LYS A 979 36.79 -50.22 -27.18
C LYS A 979 35.79 -49.55 -28.10
N LEU A 980 35.18 -48.44 -27.63
CA LEU A 980 34.24 -47.64 -28.39
C LEU A 980 34.74 -46.19 -28.43
N GLU A 981 34.65 -45.55 -29.59
CA GLU A 981 34.90 -44.12 -29.75
C GLU A 981 33.71 -43.34 -29.19
N ALA A 982 33.65 -43.23 -27.88
CA ALA A 982 32.58 -42.53 -27.19
C ALA A 982 33.14 -41.66 -26.04
N LYS A 983 32.45 -40.55 -25.72
CA LYS A 983 32.78 -39.76 -24.55
C LYS A 983 32.18 -40.40 -23.32
N TRP A 984 33.04 -40.90 -22.44
CA TRP A 984 32.64 -41.53 -21.21
C TRP A 984 32.53 -40.55 -20.06
N HIS A 985 31.41 -40.60 -19.35
CA HIS A 985 31.11 -39.78 -18.14
C HIS A 985 31.10 -40.69 -16.90
N ARG A 986 31.84 -40.29 -15.85
CA ARG A 986 31.97 -41.05 -14.61
C ARG A 986 30.89 -40.66 -13.59
N TYR A 987 30.34 -41.64 -12.91
CA TYR A 987 29.33 -41.49 -11.89
C TYR A 987 29.58 -42.41 -10.71
N GLN A 988 29.46 -41.89 -9.49
CA GLN A 988 29.51 -42.68 -8.28
C GLN A 988 28.19 -43.44 -8.07
N LEU A 989 28.27 -44.72 -7.84
CA LEU A 989 27.18 -45.63 -7.56
C LEU A 989 27.42 -46.31 -6.22
N ASP A 990 26.93 -45.77 -5.13
CA ASP A 990 27.20 -46.20 -3.74
C ASP A 990 28.71 -46.45 -3.49
N GLU A 991 29.14 -47.71 -3.43
CA GLU A 991 30.54 -48.09 -3.20
C GLU A 991 31.38 -48.34 -4.49
N SER A 992 30.80 -48.20 -5.68
CA SER A 992 31.44 -48.41 -6.98
C SER A 992 31.35 -47.19 -7.90
N GLU A 993 32.30 -47.09 -8.84
CA GLU A 993 32.26 -46.06 -9.89
C GLU A 993 31.83 -46.73 -11.22
N ILE A 994 30.85 -46.14 -11.88
CA ILE A 994 30.42 -46.58 -13.23
C ILE A 994 30.71 -45.47 -14.25
N GLN A 995 30.80 -45.90 -15.53
CA GLN A 995 30.97 -44.97 -16.66
C GLN A 995 29.81 -45.14 -17.62
N ILE A 996 29.26 -44.03 -18.10
CA ILE A 996 28.12 -43.99 -19.00
C ILE A 996 28.52 -43.22 -20.27
N ALA A 997 28.19 -43.79 -21.43
CA ALA A 997 28.31 -43.11 -22.71
C ALA A 997 27.00 -43.23 -23.49
N ILE A 998 26.65 -42.19 -24.25
CA ILE A 998 25.47 -42.10 -25.12
C ILE A 998 25.95 -41.91 -26.56
N LEU A 999 25.45 -42.75 -27.48
CA LEU A 999 25.72 -42.69 -28.93
C LEU A 999 24.43 -42.64 -29.73
#